data_fe13ab47266dd6001854ea4c78b714d6
#
_entry.id   fe13ab47266dd6001854ea4c78b714d6
#
_cell.length_a   1.000
_cell.length_b   1.000
_cell.length_c   1.000
_cell.angle_alpha   90.00
_cell.angle_beta   90.00
_cell.angle_gamma   90.00
#
_symmetry.space_group_name_H-M   'P 1'
#
loop_
_entity.id
_entity.type
_entity.pdbx_description
1 polymer ?
#
loop_
_entity_poly.entity_id
_entity_poly.type
_entity_poly.pdbx_seq_one_letter_code
_entity_poly.pdbx_strand_id
1 'polypeptide(L)'
;MGTVHHLDDHRPTPPHTTDPVDLTKVPAPRRARSRVRLTRRALRWAVTHERTRAGARAAVRHSLYVVGGAGVVARRTWQGRTVAVHHQMRAAAVAAGNQELAAEWQEKADRFRSDRHRRRMELISGVPQMAKSAAIGVAGTEGALLLLGACMAVHDGDVRDVIVPTLAAIDAVRALCWFVSVAWGPALTLALLAGLSHLWRAGQQQQTAPAWARPATNTADDVPVTPSVVVKALSDLGISSLRKAIKEMADGAAGMLGPITLAGCGVEVDVTLPSGVSTEEVLGKRRKLAENLNRHEHELHMTLPPAPRTVRMWIADSGALDQPIGPSPLVTDPDATADMHRGRAPWGVDLRGDAVLVSLWQKHMLITGLSNQGKTASLRALALWLALDARVEFRIADLKGVGDWQMFDGIATVLIQGPTDDHVIEATEMIEDGVTEMAKRITVMRELTAKGWSQDKILADPRFNPLVLVVDEAQVAYGSGAQETFVTEKGTVRKGAPFGGSKADSRYFQAVKKIHDQGRAVNVTTWEGTQDPTNENLPKRSREGNHIRASLVLGTESQARMAVGDSAVDAGAAPHKLRQGLDQGTLVVAGDGVQLAPGQPSVTARTHYIDPEDAEAIAERAKALRAGVKTSAGPQSAPREVDHLADVAAVLGSEERMKSDEVRQHLAQRWPEVYKSWSASDLVQALKPFGAEPRKYNGNQMISRARLFAAIESRADETENAG
;
A
#
# COMPACT_ATOMS: atom_id res chain seq x y z
N MET A 1 56.70 21.79 13.64
CA MET A 1 56.82 23.09 12.98
C MET A 1 55.65 23.21 12.03
N GLY A 2 54.67 24.02 12.34
CA GLY A 2 53.49 24.25 11.51
C GLY A 2 52.67 25.36 12.17
N THR A 3 52.70 26.50 11.57
CA THR A 3 52.26 27.82 12.00
C THR A 3 50.73 27.91 12.15
N VAL A 4 50.34 28.49 13.27
CA VAL A 4 48.96 28.90 13.58
C VAL A 4 48.72 30.27 12.97
N HIS A 5 47.65 30.46 12.18
CA HIS A 5 47.16 31.80 11.78
C HIS A 5 45.99 32.23 12.66
N HIS A 6 46.19 33.35 13.35
CA HIS A 6 45.16 34.14 14.03
C HIS A 6 44.26 34.83 12.98
N LEU A 7 42.95 34.82 13.20
CA LEU A 7 41.97 35.65 12.52
C LEU A 7 41.54 36.75 13.47
N ASP A 8 41.81 38.02 13.03
CA ASP A 8 41.50 39.22 13.74
C ASP A 8 40.01 39.60 13.70
N ASP A 9 39.56 40.04 14.87
CA ASP A 9 38.28 40.70 15.08
C ASP A 9 38.19 42.05 14.37
N HIS A 10 37.24 42.22 13.46
CA HIS A 10 36.80 43.55 13.01
C HIS A 10 35.30 43.73 13.20
N ARG A 11 34.94 44.40 14.31
CA ARG A 11 33.63 45.07 14.47
C ARG A 11 33.69 46.44 13.76
N PRO A 12 32.70 46.78 12.92
CA PRO A 12 32.53 48.16 12.45
C PRO A 12 31.57 48.93 13.39
N THR A 13 32.05 50.09 13.80
CA THR A 13 31.34 51.16 14.53
C THR A 13 30.34 51.87 13.61
N PRO A 14 29.17 52.34 14.11
CA PRO A 14 28.20 53.08 13.30
C PRO A 14 28.58 54.56 13.17
N PRO A 15 28.41 55.20 12.01
CA PRO A 15 28.52 56.64 11.88
C PRO A 15 27.19 57.33 12.15
N HIS A 16 27.19 58.26 13.07
CA HIS A 16 26.20 59.35 13.17
C HIS A 16 26.49 60.38 12.09
N THR A 17 25.50 60.70 11.26
CA THR A 17 25.28 62.07 10.74
C THR A 17 23.88 62.12 10.12
N THR A 18 23.13 63.10 10.62
CA THR A 18 21.83 63.55 10.14
C THR A 18 22.06 64.55 9.01
N ASP A 19 21.53 64.23 7.81
CA ASP A 19 21.29 65.25 6.77
C ASP A 19 19.84 65.15 6.26
N PRO A 20 19.17 66.22 5.90
CA PRO A 20 17.75 66.30 5.64
C PRO A 20 17.40 65.65 4.27
N VAL A 21 16.35 64.83 4.29
CA VAL A 21 15.84 64.11 3.13
C VAL A 21 15.13 65.07 2.16
N ASP A 22 15.66 65.22 0.95
CA ASP A 22 15.04 65.89 -0.16
C ASP A 22 13.88 65.00 -0.77
N LEU A 23 12.65 65.49 -0.60
CA LEU A 23 11.41 64.80 -0.99
C LEU A 23 10.97 64.97 -2.46
N THR A 24 11.84 65.45 -3.36
CA THR A 24 11.43 65.75 -4.76
C THR A 24 11.75 64.67 -5.81
N LYS A 25 12.24 63.47 -5.45
CA LYS A 25 12.46 62.39 -6.41
C LYS A 25 11.58 61.18 -6.09
N VAL A 26 10.39 61.14 -6.68
CA VAL A 26 9.53 59.96 -6.71
C VAL A 26 10.12 58.93 -7.71
N PRO A 27 10.60 57.75 -7.28
CA PRO A 27 11.02 56.72 -8.21
C PRO A 27 9.79 56.00 -8.77
N ALA A 28 9.73 55.86 -10.09
CA ALA A 28 8.71 55.13 -10.83
C ALA A 28 8.50 53.66 -10.32
N PRO A 29 7.30 53.10 -10.45
CA PRO A 29 6.86 51.94 -9.66
C PRO A 29 7.65 50.68 -9.93
N ARG A 30 8.35 50.19 -8.90
CA ARG A 30 9.08 48.90 -8.86
C ARG A 30 8.18 47.67 -9.02
N ARG A 31 6.86 47.83 -9.19
CA ARG A 31 5.88 46.73 -9.26
C ARG A 31 5.92 45.91 -10.55
N ALA A 32 6.37 46.42 -11.69
CA ALA A 32 6.44 45.70 -12.95
C ALA A 32 7.62 44.70 -13.01
N ARG A 33 8.78 45.05 -12.41
CA ARG A 33 9.98 44.19 -12.43
C ARG A 33 9.87 42.98 -11.48
N SER A 34 9.08 43.07 -10.42
CA SER A 34 8.85 41.96 -9.50
C SER A 34 7.91 40.92 -10.07
N ARG A 35 6.89 41.32 -10.83
CA ARG A 35 5.97 40.37 -11.51
C ARG A 35 6.69 39.56 -12.58
N VAL A 36 7.55 40.15 -13.39
CA VAL A 36 8.33 39.45 -14.41
C VAL A 36 9.36 38.49 -13.80
N ARG A 37 9.94 38.82 -12.63
CA ARG A 37 10.84 37.89 -11.92
C ARG A 37 10.09 36.73 -11.27
N LEU A 38 8.89 36.99 -10.72
CA LEU A 38 8.01 35.94 -10.16
C LEU A 38 7.49 35.01 -11.25
N THR A 39 7.06 35.53 -12.40
CA THR A 39 6.63 34.71 -13.53
C THR A 39 7.76 33.90 -14.13
N ARG A 40 8.98 34.47 -14.27
CA ARG A 40 10.16 33.72 -14.71
C ARG A 40 10.58 32.62 -13.72
N ARG A 41 10.45 32.87 -12.41
CA ARG A 41 10.76 31.90 -11.36
C ARG A 41 9.70 30.80 -11.31
N ALA A 42 8.42 31.15 -11.44
CA ALA A 42 7.31 30.22 -11.56
C ALA A 42 7.41 29.38 -12.85
N LEU A 43 7.77 30.00 -13.98
CA LEU A 43 7.98 29.27 -15.24
C LEU A 43 9.20 28.32 -15.17
N ARG A 44 10.30 28.77 -14.56
CA ARG A 44 11.46 27.88 -14.32
C ARG A 44 11.11 26.74 -13.37
N TRP A 45 10.39 27.03 -12.29
CA TRP A 45 9.92 25.99 -11.37
C TRP A 45 8.97 25.01 -12.08
N ALA A 46 8.00 25.50 -12.86
CA ALA A 46 7.08 24.66 -13.64
C ALA A 46 7.81 23.77 -14.66
N VAL A 47 8.90 24.25 -15.29
CA VAL A 47 9.70 23.50 -16.26
C VAL A 47 10.69 22.53 -15.59
N THR A 48 11.14 22.84 -14.37
CA THR A 48 12.15 22.01 -13.66
C THR A 48 11.53 20.99 -12.72
N HIS A 49 10.28 21.18 -12.30
CA HIS A 49 9.62 20.27 -11.35
C HIS A 49 9.30 18.92 -12.01
N GLU A 50 9.67 17.81 -11.37
CA GLU A 50 9.49 16.46 -11.93
C GLU A 50 8.03 16.12 -12.26
N ARG A 51 7.08 16.54 -11.43
CA ARG A 51 5.65 16.32 -11.66
C ARG A 51 5.13 17.03 -12.93
N THR A 52 5.59 18.25 -13.22
CA THR A 52 5.20 18.97 -14.45
C THR A 52 5.86 18.38 -15.68
N ARG A 53 7.10 17.88 -15.57
CA ARG A 53 7.76 17.13 -16.65
C ARG A 53 7.08 15.79 -16.90
N ALA A 54 6.67 15.07 -15.85
CA ALA A 54 5.92 13.84 -15.96
C ALA A 54 4.55 14.07 -16.62
N GLY A 55 3.81 15.11 -16.20
CA GLY A 55 2.55 15.52 -16.80
C GLY A 55 2.68 15.92 -18.27
N ALA A 56 3.71 16.70 -18.63
CA ALA A 56 3.98 17.07 -20.02
C ALA A 56 4.33 15.86 -20.88
N ARG A 57 5.17 14.93 -20.39
CA ARG A 57 5.46 13.67 -21.09
C ARG A 57 4.21 12.82 -21.27
N ALA A 58 3.35 12.72 -20.25
CA ALA A 58 2.09 12.01 -20.35
C ALA A 58 1.16 12.64 -21.41
N ALA A 59 1.00 13.95 -21.42
CA ALA A 59 0.20 14.66 -22.41
C ALA A 59 0.71 14.43 -23.85
N VAL A 60 2.02 14.53 -24.06
CA VAL A 60 2.66 14.25 -25.37
C VAL A 60 2.45 12.79 -25.76
N ARG A 61 2.62 11.85 -24.83
CA ARG A 61 2.38 10.42 -25.09
C ARG A 61 0.94 10.15 -25.55
N HIS A 62 -0.05 10.68 -24.83
CA HIS A 62 -1.46 10.48 -25.18
C HIS A 62 -1.82 11.11 -26.53
N SER A 63 -1.24 12.26 -26.87
CA SER A 63 -1.41 12.88 -28.19
C SER A 63 -0.80 12.00 -29.29
N LEU A 64 0.38 11.43 -29.05
CA LEU A 64 1.04 10.53 -30.00
C LEU A 64 0.29 9.19 -30.17
N TYR A 65 -0.42 8.71 -29.17
CA TYR A 65 -1.31 7.55 -29.33
C TYR A 65 -2.49 7.85 -30.28
N VAL A 66 -3.05 9.05 -30.25
CA VAL A 66 -4.11 9.43 -31.18
C VAL A 66 -3.58 9.49 -32.64
N VAL A 67 -2.43 10.13 -32.82
CA VAL A 67 -1.81 10.24 -34.17
C VAL A 67 -1.40 8.88 -34.72
N GLY A 68 -0.72 8.09 -33.87
CA GLY A 68 -0.31 6.73 -34.24
C GLY A 68 -1.49 5.80 -34.48
N GLY A 69 -2.56 5.93 -33.68
CA GLY A 69 -3.80 5.19 -33.85
C GLY A 69 -4.50 5.52 -35.19
N ALA A 70 -4.45 6.77 -35.65
CA ALA A 70 -4.94 7.13 -36.96
C ALA A 70 -4.19 6.39 -38.09
N GLY A 71 -2.86 6.28 -37.98
CA GLY A 71 -2.06 5.47 -38.89
C GLY A 71 -2.42 3.97 -38.87
N VAL A 72 -2.66 3.41 -37.69
CA VAL A 72 -3.07 2.00 -37.49
C VAL A 72 -4.46 1.76 -38.14
N VAL A 73 -5.43 2.61 -37.83
CA VAL A 73 -6.79 2.50 -38.40
C VAL A 73 -6.75 2.69 -39.92
N ALA A 74 -6.01 3.68 -40.44
CA ALA A 74 -5.81 3.89 -41.85
C ALA A 74 -5.19 2.66 -42.54
N ARG A 75 -4.17 2.06 -41.94
CA ARG A 75 -3.55 0.83 -42.47
C ARG A 75 -4.52 -0.35 -42.44
N ARG A 76 -5.28 -0.55 -41.38
CA ARG A 76 -6.28 -1.64 -41.26
C ARG A 76 -7.41 -1.45 -42.32
N THR A 77 -7.92 -0.24 -42.45
CA THR A 77 -8.96 0.06 -43.46
C THR A 77 -8.42 -0.06 -44.89
N TRP A 78 -7.19 0.33 -45.16
CA TRP A 78 -6.51 0.15 -46.43
C TRP A 78 -6.32 -1.34 -46.73
N GLN A 79 -5.79 -2.12 -45.79
CA GLN A 79 -5.61 -3.56 -45.93
C GLN A 79 -6.93 -4.31 -46.14
N GLY A 80 -7.99 -3.95 -45.43
CA GLY A 80 -9.32 -4.53 -45.60
C GLY A 80 -10.02 -4.13 -46.91
N ARG A 81 -9.60 -3.00 -47.53
CA ARG A 81 -10.17 -2.49 -48.78
C ARG A 81 -9.33 -2.80 -50.00
N THR A 82 -8.16 -3.40 -49.85
CA THR A 82 -7.23 -3.71 -50.97
C THR A 82 -6.83 -5.17 -50.92
N VAL A 83 -6.32 -5.66 -52.07
CA VAL A 83 -5.82 -7.03 -52.24
C VAL A 83 -4.45 -7.23 -51.61
N ALA A 84 -3.91 -6.21 -50.87
CA ALA A 84 -2.55 -6.22 -50.32
C ALA A 84 -2.28 -7.41 -49.38
N VAL A 85 -3.27 -7.80 -48.56
CA VAL A 85 -3.15 -8.95 -47.67
C VAL A 85 -3.01 -10.27 -48.45
N HIS A 86 -3.81 -10.43 -49.52
CA HIS A 86 -3.74 -11.63 -50.36
C HIS A 86 -2.40 -11.74 -51.08
N HIS A 87 -1.86 -10.61 -51.58
CA HIS A 87 -0.52 -10.56 -52.16
C HIS A 87 0.60 -10.85 -51.17
N GLN A 88 0.47 -10.37 -49.93
CA GLN A 88 1.44 -10.64 -48.86
C GLN A 88 1.44 -12.12 -48.46
N MET A 89 0.24 -12.71 -48.32
CA MET A 89 0.11 -14.15 -48.03
C MET A 89 0.62 -15.04 -49.16
N ARG A 90 0.35 -14.64 -50.44
CA ARG A 90 0.93 -15.30 -51.58
C ARG A 90 2.45 -15.24 -51.61
N ALA A 91 3.03 -14.07 -51.32
CA ALA A 91 4.48 -13.93 -51.28
C ALA A 91 5.11 -14.77 -50.19
N ALA A 92 4.45 -14.87 -49.01
CA ALA A 92 4.88 -15.74 -47.91
C ALA A 92 4.80 -17.23 -48.30
N ALA A 93 3.71 -17.63 -48.99
CA ALA A 93 3.55 -19.00 -49.47
C ALA A 93 4.62 -19.41 -50.51
N VAL A 94 4.93 -18.47 -51.46
CA VAL A 94 6.01 -18.64 -52.41
C VAL A 94 7.38 -18.76 -51.71
N ALA A 95 7.65 -17.93 -50.71
CA ALA A 95 8.87 -17.97 -49.94
C ALA A 95 9.02 -19.27 -49.11
N ALA A 96 7.91 -19.87 -48.71
CA ALA A 96 7.83 -21.17 -48.03
C ALA A 96 7.87 -22.38 -48.99
N GLY A 97 7.96 -22.15 -50.32
CA GLY A 97 8.01 -23.21 -51.33
C GLY A 97 6.66 -23.92 -51.58
N ASN A 98 5.57 -23.40 -51.05
CA ASN A 98 4.23 -24.04 -51.20
C ASN A 98 3.46 -23.34 -52.37
N GLN A 99 3.62 -23.94 -53.55
CA GLN A 99 3.00 -23.41 -54.78
C GLN A 99 1.44 -23.55 -54.80
N GLU A 100 0.92 -24.58 -54.16
CA GLU A 100 -0.51 -24.85 -54.11
C GLU A 100 -1.24 -23.78 -53.28
N LEU A 101 -0.67 -23.45 -52.09
CA LEU A 101 -1.16 -22.37 -51.23
C LEU A 101 -1.01 -20.99 -51.90
N ALA A 102 0.04 -20.79 -52.68
CA ALA A 102 0.21 -19.55 -53.42
C ALA A 102 -0.82 -19.34 -54.52
N ALA A 103 -1.23 -20.43 -55.21
CA ALA A 103 -2.30 -20.41 -56.21
C ALA A 103 -3.68 -20.15 -55.56
N GLU A 104 -3.97 -20.74 -54.41
CA GLU A 104 -5.18 -20.51 -53.63
C GLU A 104 -5.34 -19.02 -53.23
N TRP A 105 -4.26 -18.41 -52.75
CA TRP A 105 -4.26 -17.01 -52.39
C TRP A 105 -4.43 -16.05 -53.61
N GLN A 106 -3.94 -16.47 -54.79
CA GLN A 106 -4.16 -15.74 -56.00
C GLN A 106 -5.64 -15.79 -56.44
N GLU A 107 -6.23 -16.96 -56.38
CA GLU A 107 -7.67 -17.12 -56.70
C GLU A 107 -8.56 -16.30 -55.74
N LYS A 108 -8.24 -16.30 -54.43
CA LYS A 108 -8.93 -15.44 -53.45
C LYS A 108 -8.78 -13.96 -53.74
N ALA A 109 -7.61 -13.52 -54.22
CA ALA A 109 -7.37 -12.14 -54.64
C ALA A 109 -8.23 -11.74 -55.86
N ASP A 110 -8.37 -12.62 -56.83
CA ASP A 110 -9.15 -12.37 -58.05
C ASP A 110 -10.67 -12.39 -57.77
N ARG A 111 -11.14 -13.30 -56.95
CA ARG A 111 -12.52 -13.30 -56.44
C ARG A 111 -12.85 -11.99 -55.69
N PHE A 112 -11.97 -11.51 -54.82
CA PHE A 112 -12.17 -10.25 -54.12
C PHE A 112 -12.24 -9.04 -55.05
N ARG A 113 -11.49 -9.03 -56.15
CA ARG A 113 -11.57 -7.95 -57.17
C ARG A 113 -12.89 -8.00 -57.93
N SER A 114 -13.34 -9.18 -58.37
CA SER A 114 -14.59 -9.35 -59.09
C SER A 114 -15.81 -8.98 -58.25
N ASP A 115 -15.85 -9.42 -56.98
CA ASP A 115 -16.95 -9.08 -56.07
C ASP A 115 -17.01 -7.58 -55.75
N ARG A 116 -15.87 -6.92 -55.66
CA ARG A 116 -15.83 -5.48 -55.42
C ARG A 116 -16.28 -4.68 -56.66
N HIS A 117 -15.94 -5.14 -57.86
CA HIS A 117 -16.40 -4.54 -59.11
C HIS A 117 -17.92 -4.68 -59.23
N ARG A 118 -18.43 -5.87 -58.95
CA ARG A 118 -19.86 -6.17 -58.96
C ARG A 118 -20.64 -5.26 -57.98
N ARG A 119 -20.21 -5.16 -56.73
CA ARG A 119 -20.86 -4.26 -55.75
C ARG A 119 -20.84 -2.77 -56.15
N ARG A 120 -19.75 -2.31 -56.80
CA ARG A 120 -19.70 -0.95 -57.33
C ARG A 120 -20.67 -0.72 -58.45
N MET A 121 -20.81 -1.68 -59.33
CA MET A 121 -21.78 -1.58 -60.44
C MET A 121 -23.23 -1.64 -59.92
N GLU A 122 -23.51 -2.48 -58.95
CA GLU A 122 -24.81 -2.58 -58.27
C GLU A 122 -25.18 -1.24 -57.58
N LEU A 123 -24.24 -0.59 -56.90
CA LEU A 123 -24.47 0.74 -56.30
C LEU A 123 -24.74 1.82 -57.33
N ILE A 124 -23.99 1.83 -58.45
CA ILE A 124 -24.17 2.86 -59.51
C ILE A 124 -25.51 2.64 -60.25
N SER A 125 -25.88 1.38 -60.52
CA SER A 125 -27.13 1.03 -61.14
C SER A 125 -28.38 1.24 -60.28
N GLY A 126 -28.18 1.19 -58.93
CA GLY A 126 -29.26 1.38 -57.97
C GLY A 126 -29.67 2.84 -57.75
N VAL A 127 -28.81 3.83 -58.03
CA VAL A 127 -29.09 5.25 -57.80
C VAL A 127 -30.33 5.76 -58.60
N PRO A 128 -30.52 5.47 -59.90
CA PRO A 128 -31.69 5.88 -60.61
C PRO A 128 -32.99 5.25 -60.11
N GLN A 129 -32.94 4.01 -59.68
CA GLN A 129 -34.07 3.29 -59.07
C GLN A 129 -34.46 3.86 -57.72
N MET A 130 -33.49 4.21 -56.88
CA MET A 130 -33.74 4.88 -55.60
C MET A 130 -34.36 6.26 -55.78
N ALA A 131 -33.92 7.03 -56.76
CA ALA A 131 -34.51 8.34 -57.11
C ALA A 131 -35.96 8.20 -57.60
N LYS A 132 -36.26 7.20 -58.46
CA LYS A 132 -37.65 6.92 -58.90
C LYS A 132 -38.54 6.45 -57.70
N SER A 133 -38.06 5.59 -56.89
CA SER A 133 -38.80 5.13 -55.70
C SER A 133 -39.08 6.25 -54.71
N ALA A 134 -38.11 7.15 -54.48
CA ALA A 134 -38.30 8.32 -53.66
C ALA A 134 -39.33 9.29 -54.21
N ALA A 135 -39.31 9.55 -55.55
CA ALA A 135 -40.30 10.43 -56.24
C ALA A 135 -41.70 9.82 -56.13
N ILE A 136 -41.87 8.52 -56.36
CA ILE A 136 -43.14 7.80 -56.21
C ILE A 136 -43.64 7.86 -54.79
N GLY A 137 -42.71 7.65 -53.77
CA GLY A 137 -43.03 7.73 -52.36
C GLY A 137 -43.57 9.11 -51.96
N VAL A 138 -42.91 10.19 -52.39
CA VAL A 138 -43.35 11.56 -52.11
C VAL A 138 -44.71 11.85 -52.77
N ALA A 139 -44.90 11.48 -54.03
CA ALA A 139 -46.16 11.68 -54.71
C ALA A 139 -47.31 10.84 -54.07
N GLY A 140 -47.03 9.62 -53.67
CA GLY A 140 -48.00 8.77 -52.98
C GLY A 140 -48.40 9.27 -51.59
N THR A 141 -47.43 9.78 -50.82
CA THR A 141 -47.73 10.38 -49.52
C THR A 141 -48.52 11.66 -49.61
N GLU A 142 -48.19 12.52 -50.56
CA GLU A 142 -48.97 13.75 -50.84
C GLU A 142 -50.40 13.44 -51.27
N GLY A 143 -50.58 12.47 -52.18
CA GLY A 143 -51.90 12.01 -52.58
C GLY A 143 -52.74 11.43 -51.39
N ALA A 144 -52.13 10.70 -50.50
CA ALA A 144 -52.78 10.20 -49.31
C ALA A 144 -53.17 11.31 -48.34
N LEU A 145 -52.30 12.32 -48.15
CA LEU A 145 -52.56 13.46 -47.24
C LEU A 145 -53.69 14.33 -47.78
N LEU A 146 -53.75 14.56 -49.09
CA LEU A 146 -54.87 15.28 -49.77
C LEU A 146 -56.18 14.49 -49.71
N LEU A 147 -56.14 13.18 -49.83
CA LEU A 147 -57.31 12.31 -49.64
C LEU A 147 -57.86 12.40 -48.26
N LEU A 148 -56.95 12.35 -47.24
CA LEU A 148 -57.31 12.51 -45.86
C LEU A 148 -57.92 13.88 -45.57
N GLY A 149 -57.33 14.94 -46.12
CA GLY A 149 -57.86 16.30 -46.04
C GLY A 149 -59.21 16.46 -46.67
N ALA A 150 -59.45 15.82 -47.87
CA ALA A 150 -60.76 15.81 -48.53
C ALA A 150 -61.82 15.09 -47.66
N CYS A 151 -61.48 13.99 -47.02
CA CYS A 151 -62.37 13.33 -46.07
C CYS A 151 -62.71 14.20 -44.84
N MET A 152 -61.73 14.95 -44.30
CA MET A 152 -61.96 15.89 -43.18
C MET A 152 -62.88 17.05 -43.65
N ALA A 153 -62.66 17.64 -44.87
CA ALA A 153 -63.44 18.69 -45.37
C ALA A 153 -64.93 18.30 -45.66
N VAL A 154 -65.18 17.05 -46.04
CA VAL A 154 -66.55 16.50 -46.15
C VAL A 154 -67.19 16.27 -44.77
N HIS A 155 -66.45 15.92 -43.80
CA HIS A 155 -66.94 15.68 -42.42
C HIS A 155 -67.26 17.00 -41.71
N ASP A 156 -66.38 17.99 -41.77
CA ASP A 156 -66.45 19.21 -40.99
C ASP A 156 -67.15 20.37 -41.80
N GLY A 157 -67.37 20.19 -43.11
CA GLY A 157 -67.98 21.14 -43.97
C GLY A 157 -67.14 22.37 -44.37
N ASP A 158 -65.86 22.36 -44.07
CA ASP A 158 -64.93 23.44 -44.41
C ASP A 158 -63.88 22.97 -45.48
N VAL A 159 -63.93 23.61 -46.68
CA VAL A 159 -63.04 23.31 -47.81
C VAL A 159 -61.56 23.53 -47.46
N ARG A 160 -61.27 24.33 -46.45
CA ARG A 160 -59.86 24.57 -45.97
C ARG A 160 -59.22 23.36 -45.39
N ASP A 161 -59.96 22.39 -44.86
CA ASP A 161 -59.44 21.20 -44.27
C ASP A 161 -58.79 20.23 -45.25
N VAL A 162 -58.96 20.40 -46.52
CA VAL A 162 -58.28 19.64 -47.58
C VAL A 162 -56.77 19.74 -47.51
N ILE A 163 -56.24 20.89 -47.08
CA ILE A 163 -54.78 21.13 -47.02
C ILE A 163 -54.20 21.00 -45.64
N VAL A 164 -55.03 20.85 -44.58
CA VAL A 164 -54.58 20.77 -43.19
C VAL A 164 -53.59 19.60 -42.93
N PRO A 165 -53.83 18.35 -43.39
CA PRO A 165 -52.88 17.28 -43.22
C PRO A 165 -51.54 17.50 -43.91
N THR A 166 -51.55 18.12 -45.09
CA THR A 166 -50.32 18.48 -45.81
C THR A 166 -49.54 19.57 -45.10
N LEU A 167 -50.20 20.59 -44.55
CA LEU A 167 -49.54 21.62 -43.71
C LEU A 167 -48.99 21.04 -42.44
N ALA A 168 -49.75 20.18 -41.78
CA ALA A 168 -49.26 19.47 -40.53
C ALA A 168 -48.03 18.60 -40.84
N ALA A 169 -47.99 17.90 -41.98
CA ALA A 169 -46.82 17.13 -42.43
C ALA A 169 -45.61 18.04 -42.70
N ILE A 170 -45.83 19.19 -43.34
CA ILE A 170 -44.76 20.20 -43.58
C ILE A 170 -44.23 20.73 -42.24
N ASP A 171 -45.11 21.05 -41.30
CA ASP A 171 -44.68 21.53 -39.97
C ASP A 171 -43.96 20.43 -39.15
N ALA A 172 -44.37 19.19 -39.26
CA ALA A 172 -43.65 18.05 -38.68
C ALA A 172 -42.26 17.90 -39.30
N VAL A 173 -42.11 18.05 -40.63
CA VAL A 173 -40.80 18.03 -41.31
C VAL A 173 -39.96 19.23 -40.88
N ARG A 174 -40.53 20.42 -40.75
CA ARG A 174 -39.83 21.60 -40.23
C ARG A 174 -39.35 21.40 -38.79
N ALA A 175 -40.20 20.87 -37.92
CA ALA A 175 -39.86 20.54 -36.53
C ALA A 175 -38.73 19.50 -36.47
N LEU A 176 -38.77 18.49 -37.33
CA LEU A 176 -37.70 17.49 -37.45
C LEU A 176 -36.38 18.12 -37.93
N CYS A 177 -36.44 18.97 -38.98
CA CYS A 177 -35.25 19.68 -39.46
C CYS A 177 -34.67 20.61 -38.40
N TRP A 178 -35.49 21.31 -37.64
CA TRP A 178 -35.09 22.13 -36.53
C TRP A 178 -34.42 21.28 -35.43
N PHE A 179 -35.06 20.19 -35.02
CA PHE A 179 -34.48 19.25 -34.01
C PHE A 179 -33.14 18.69 -34.48
N VAL A 180 -33.04 18.23 -35.73
CA VAL A 180 -31.78 17.75 -36.31
C VAL A 180 -30.72 18.85 -36.30
N SER A 181 -31.08 20.10 -36.64
CA SER A 181 -30.12 21.21 -36.65
C SER A 181 -29.59 21.56 -35.25
N VAL A 182 -30.45 21.47 -34.22
CA VAL A 182 -30.06 21.70 -32.83
C VAL A 182 -29.26 20.51 -32.28
N ALA A 183 -29.66 19.26 -32.58
CA ALA A 183 -29.01 18.06 -32.14
C ALA A 183 -27.66 17.77 -32.83
N TRP A 184 -27.45 18.37 -34.02
CA TRP A 184 -26.27 18.09 -34.84
C TRP A 184 -24.96 18.50 -34.19
N GLY A 185 -24.93 19.63 -33.48
CA GLY A 185 -23.75 20.10 -32.74
C GLY A 185 -23.31 19.13 -31.65
N PRO A 186 -24.17 18.80 -30.69
CA PRO A 186 -23.85 17.78 -29.66
C PRO A 186 -23.52 16.40 -30.25
N ALA A 187 -24.24 15.96 -31.30
CA ALA A 187 -23.97 14.68 -31.95
C ALA A 187 -22.58 14.64 -32.62
N LEU A 188 -22.17 15.72 -33.30
CA LEU A 188 -20.82 15.84 -33.85
C LEU A 188 -19.73 15.84 -32.78
N THR A 189 -19.94 16.55 -31.68
CA THR A 189 -18.97 16.57 -30.57
C THR A 189 -18.82 15.18 -29.95
N LEU A 190 -19.91 14.46 -29.71
CA LEU A 190 -19.86 13.08 -29.21
C LEU A 190 -19.19 12.13 -30.23
N ALA A 191 -19.50 12.26 -31.52
CA ALA A 191 -18.86 11.46 -32.57
C ALA A 191 -17.35 11.74 -32.65
N LEU A 192 -16.93 13.00 -32.50
CA LEU A 192 -15.52 13.38 -32.46
C LEU A 192 -14.81 12.79 -31.24
N LEU A 193 -15.42 12.90 -30.07
CA LEU A 193 -14.87 12.32 -28.83
C LEU A 193 -14.78 10.79 -28.91
N ALA A 194 -15.81 10.13 -29.44
CA ALA A 194 -15.80 8.69 -29.65
C ALA A 194 -14.72 8.27 -30.67
N GLY A 195 -14.57 9.04 -31.76
CA GLY A 195 -13.53 8.85 -32.76
C GLY A 195 -12.12 9.00 -32.17
N LEU A 196 -11.89 10.08 -31.42
CA LEU A 196 -10.62 10.29 -30.73
C LEU A 196 -10.31 9.20 -29.73
N SER A 197 -11.30 8.74 -28.94
CA SER A 197 -11.17 7.64 -28.00
C SER A 197 -10.83 6.32 -28.71
N HIS A 198 -11.46 6.05 -29.86
CA HIS A 198 -11.17 4.88 -30.69
C HIS A 198 -9.72 4.91 -31.23
N LEU A 199 -9.31 6.06 -31.79
CA LEU A 199 -7.95 6.26 -32.29
C LEU A 199 -6.92 6.11 -31.13
N TRP A 200 -7.20 6.71 -29.99
CA TRP A 200 -6.34 6.60 -28.82
C TRP A 200 -6.18 5.14 -28.36
N ARG A 201 -7.29 4.38 -28.26
CA ARG A 201 -7.24 2.95 -27.91
C ARG A 201 -6.45 2.14 -28.94
N ALA A 202 -6.66 2.38 -30.24
CA ALA A 202 -5.93 1.70 -31.31
C ALA A 202 -4.42 2.00 -31.25
N GLY A 203 -4.03 3.24 -30.95
CA GLY A 203 -2.64 3.64 -30.80
C GLY A 203 -1.98 3.09 -29.52
N GLN A 204 -2.73 3.05 -28.43
CA GLN A 204 -2.27 2.48 -27.16
C GLN A 204 -2.03 0.97 -27.29
N GLN A 205 -2.94 0.22 -27.89
CA GLN A 205 -2.79 -1.23 -28.09
C GLN A 205 -1.57 -1.61 -28.91
N GLN A 206 -1.15 -0.76 -29.85
CA GLN A 206 0.04 -0.99 -30.68
C GLN A 206 1.26 -0.17 -30.24
N GLN A 207 1.20 0.46 -29.07
CA GLN A 207 2.29 1.26 -28.49
C GLN A 207 2.96 2.19 -29.50
N THR A 208 2.18 2.92 -30.29
CA THR A 208 2.66 3.76 -31.40
C THR A 208 3.49 4.98 -30.98
N ALA A 209 3.56 5.30 -29.67
CA ALA A 209 4.40 6.38 -29.16
C ALA A 209 5.89 6.03 -29.30
N PRO A 210 6.77 6.98 -29.68
CA PRO A 210 8.21 6.79 -29.75
C PRO A 210 8.80 6.39 -28.39
N ALA A 211 9.92 5.67 -28.38
CA ALA A 211 10.58 5.15 -27.17
C ALA A 211 10.85 6.23 -26.09
N TRP A 212 11.18 7.46 -26.50
CA TRP A 212 11.44 8.56 -25.57
C TRP A 212 10.18 9.09 -24.85
N ALA A 213 8.99 8.84 -25.39
CA ALA A 213 7.70 9.26 -24.83
C ALA A 213 7.02 8.13 -24.06
N ARG A 214 7.51 6.90 -24.16
CA ARG A 214 7.05 5.75 -23.36
C ARG A 214 7.52 5.90 -21.93
N PRO A 215 6.80 5.35 -20.94
CA PRO A 215 7.40 5.14 -19.62
C PRO A 215 8.71 4.39 -19.80
N ALA A 216 9.73 4.70 -19.01
CA ALA A 216 11.00 3.97 -19.05
C ALA A 216 10.77 2.53 -18.59
N THR A 217 10.25 1.70 -19.46
CA THR A 217 10.42 0.25 -19.39
C THR A 217 11.77 -0.03 -20.01
N ASN A 218 12.64 -0.68 -19.25
CA ASN A 218 13.92 -1.16 -19.76
C ASN A 218 13.65 -2.21 -20.85
N THR A 219 13.43 -1.77 -22.08
CA THR A 219 13.16 -2.61 -23.23
C THR A 219 14.40 -2.74 -24.08
N ALA A 220 15.46 -3.29 -23.50
CA ALA A 220 16.46 -4.00 -24.27
C ALA A 220 16.17 -5.48 -24.02
N ASP A 221 15.71 -6.22 -25.02
CA ASP A 221 15.51 -7.68 -25.03
C ASP A 221 14.24 -8.26 -24.41
N ASP A 222 13.09 -7.58 -24.46
CA ASP A 222 11.84 -8.20 -24.04
C ASP A 222 11.33 -9.16 -25.13
N VAL A 223 11.79 -10.41 -25.08
CA VAL A 223 11.22 -11.50 -25.90
C VAL A 223 9.80 -11.77 -25.38
N PRO A 224 8.76 -11.58 -26.21
CA PRO A 224 7.39 -11.84 -25.76
C PRO A 224 7.24 -13.31 -25.35
N VAL A 225 6.65 -13.52 -24.17
CA VAL A 225 6.40 -14.87 -23.65
C VAL A 225 5.27 -15.52 -24.46
N THR A 226 5.67 -16.34 -25.43
CA THR A 226 4.75 -17.11 -26.28
C THR A 226 4.67 -18.56 -25.82
N PRO A 227 3.62 -19.32 -26.17
CA PRO A 227 3.54 -20.75 -25.85
C PRO A 227 4.78 -21.54 -26.28
N SER A 228 5.34 -21.24 -27.44
CA SER A 228 6.54 -21.89 -27.95
C SER A 228 7.78 -21.60 -27.11
N VAL A 229 7.92 -20.36 -26.59
CA VAL A 229 9.01 -19.99 -25.70
C VAL A 229 8.91 -20.73 -24.39
N VAL A 230 7.70 -20.84 -23.80
CA VAL A 230 7.46 -21.56 -22.54
C VAL A 230 7.73 -23.06 -22.71
N VAL A 231 7.20 -23.69 -23.77
CA VAL A 231 7.46 -25.12 -24.07
C VAL A 231 8.94 -25.39 -24.26
N LYS A 232 9.63 -24.55 -25.01
CA LYS A 232 11.10 -24.67 -25.21
C LYS A 232 11.85 -24.55 -23.90
N ALA A 233 11.51 -23.55 -23.07
CA ALA A 233 12.15 -23.34 -21.76
C ALA A 233 11.97 -24.56 -20.84
N LEU A 234 10.79 -25.19 -20.84
CA LEU A 234 10.49 -26.42 -20.11
C LEU A 234 11.26 -27.63 -20.69
N SER A 235 11.35 -27.76 -22.01
CA SER A 235 12.12 -28.83 -22.66
C SER A 235 13.61 -28.76 -22.28
N ASP A 236 14.17 -27.54 -22.17
CA ASP A 236 15.58 -27.31 -21.87
C ASP A 236 15.89 -27.29 -20.36
N LEU A 237 14.88 -27.55 -19.51
CA LEU A 237 15.01 -27.53 -18.04
C LEU A 237 15.96 -28.62 -17.51
N GLY A 238 16.22 -29.67 -18.31
CA GLY A 238 17.11 -30.77 -17.94
C GLY A 238 16.43 -31.86 -17.11
N ILE A 239 15.11 -31.98 -17.23
CA ILE A 239 14.30 -33.10 -16.73
C ILE A 239 14.07 -34.07 -17.90
N SER A 240 14.67 -35.23 -17.82
CA SER A 240 14.67 -36.22 -18.95
C SER A 240 13.28 -36.71 -19.34
N SER A 241 12.43 -36.99 -18.34
CA SER A 241 11.03 -37.39 -18.51
C SER A 241 10.20 -36.27 -19.16
N LEU A 242 10.35 -35.02 -18.73
CA LEU A 242 9.67 -33.86 -19.30
C LEU A 242 10.08 -33.62 -20.76
N ARG A 243 11.37 -33.65 -21.03
CA ARG A 243 11.92 -33.49 -22.39
C ARG A 243 11.40 -34.57 -23.34
N LYS A 244 11.38 -35.83 -22.88
CA LYS A 244 10.88 -36.94 -23.67
C LYS A 244 9.38 -36.77 -23.98
N ALA A 245 8.57 -36.45 -22.98
CA ALA A 245 7.14 -36.22 -23.15
C ALA A 245 6.85 -35.04 -24.10
N ILE A 246 7.56 -33.91 -23.98
CA ILE A 246 7.41 -32.75 -24.88
C ILE A 246 7.76 -33.16 -26.32
N LYS A 247 8.82 -33.96 -26.51
CA LYS A 247 9.24 -34.42 -27.84
C LYS A 247 8.22 -35.39 -28.46
N GLU A 248 7.60 -36.24 -27.65
CA GLU A 248 6.56 -37.16 -28.09
C GLU A 248 5.25 -36.47 -28.47
N MET A 249 4.93 -35.35 -27.79
CA MET A 249 3.76 -34.51 -28.10
C MET A 249 3.94 -33.66 -29.35
N ALA A 250 5.18 -33.43 -29.81
CA ALA A 250 5.53 -32.62 -30.97
C ALA A 250 4.77 -31.27 -30.97
N ASP A 251 3.99 -30.97 -32.01
CA ASP A 251 3.22 -29.72 -32.12
C ASP A 251 2.08 -29.60 -31.09
N GLY A 252 1.68 -30.72 -30.47
CA GLY A 252 0.68 -30.75 -29.39
C GLY A 252 1.21 -30.33 -28.02
N ALA A 253 2.53 -30.13 -27.87
CA ALA A 253 3.12 -29.78 -26.60
C ALA A 253 2.59 -28.44 -26.02
N ALA A 254 2.10 -27.52 -26.85
CA ALA A 254 1.39 -26.33 -26.41
C ALA A 254 0.09 -26.61 -25.63
N GLY A 255 -0.49 -27.82 -25.80
CA GLY A 255 -1.66 -28.29 -25.04
C GLY A 255 -1.38 -28.55 -23.55
N MET A 256 -0.11 -28.58 -23.14
CA MET A 256 0.28 -28.58 -21.72
C MET A 256 0.02 -27.24 -21.04
N LEU A 257 -0.07 -26.15 -21.83
CA LEU A 257 -0.23 -24.81 -21.33
C LEU A 257 -1.71 -24.41 -21.33
N GLY A 258 -2.17 -23.87 -20.22
CA GLY A 258 -3.39 -23.09 -20.19
C GLY A 258 -3.25 -21.79 -21.01
N PRO A 259 -4.31 -20.98 -21.07
CA PRO A 259 -4.24 -19.70 -21.72
C PRO A 259 -3.19 -18.81 -21.06
N ILE A 260 -2.34 -18.17 -21.85
CA ILE A 260 -1.42 -17.13 -21.36
C ILE A 260 -2.23 -15.86 -21.20
N THR A 261 -2.37 -15.38 -19.97
CA THR A 261 -3.13 -14.19 -19.62
C THR A 261 -2.21 -13.07 -19.16
N LEU A 262 -2.52 -11.84 -19.55
CA LEU A 262 -1.85 -10.67 -19.00
C LEU A 262 -2.23 -10.51 -17.52
N ALA A 263 -1.25 -10.39 -16.67
CA ALA A 263 -1.42 -10.27 -15.22
C ALA A 263 -0.47 -9.21 -14.67
N GLY A 264 -0.97 -7.97 -14.58
CA GLY A 264 -0.18 -6.82 -14.13
C GLY A 264 0.96 -6.47 -15.08
N CYS A 265 2.18 -6.44 -14.58
CA CYS A 265 3.41 -6.19 -15.34
C CYS A 265 4.08 -7.50 -15.82
N GLY A 266 3.29 -8.48 -16.19
CA GLY A 266 3.77 -9.76 -16.69
C GLY A 266 2.65 -10.62 -17.25
N VAL A 267 2.94 -11.91 -17.43
CA VAL A 267 1.99 -12.90 -17.93
C VAL A 267 1.90 -14.07 -16.97
N GLU A 268 0.70 -14.66 -16.89
CA GLU A 268 0.43 -15.84 -16.11
C GLU A 268 0.05 -17.01 -17.03
N VAL A 269 0.56 -18.19 -16.73
CA VAL A 269 0.24 -19.42 -17.45
C VAL A 269 0.25 -20.61 -16.50
N ASP A 270 -0.79 -21.45 -16.58
CA ASP A 270 -0.85 -22.74 -15.90
C ASP A 270 -0.23 -23.80 -16.81
N VAL A 271 0.70 -24.58 -16.27
CA VAL A 271 1.38 -25.67 -16.96
C VAL A 271 0.99 -27.00 -16.34
N THR A 272 0.26 -27.83 -17.08
CA THR A 272 -0.07 -29.20 -16.67
C THR A 272 1.07 -30.14 -17.06
N LEU A 273 1.78 -30.66 -16.07
CA LEU A 273 2.92 -31.55 -16.28
C LEU A 273 2.50 -32.94 -16.77
N PRO A 274 3.28 -33.57 -17.66
CA PRO A 274 3.03 -34.93 -18.09
C PRO A 274 3.24 -35.94 -16.94
N SER A 275 2.72 -37.17 -17.11
CA SER A 275 2.94 -38.23 -16.14
C SER A 275 4.43 -38.52 -15.96
N GLY A 276 4.85 -38.77 -14.71
CA GLY A 276 6.24 -39.05 -14.38
C GLY A 276 7.11 -37.81 -14.17
N VAL A 277 6.51 -36.62 -14.10
CA VAL A 277 7.20 -35.36 -13.72
C VAL A 277 6.56 -34.79 -12.47
N SER A 278 7.37 -34.56 -11.42
CA SER A 278 6.92 -33.93 -10.17
C SER A 278 6.88 -32.42 -10.30
N THR A 279 5.86 -31.79 -9.68
CA THR A 279 5.79 -30.33 -9.54
C THR A 279 6.97 -29.80 -8.76
N GLU A 280 7.41 -30.51 -7.71
CA GLU A 280 8.58 -30.14 -6.88
C GLU A 280 9.88 -30.11 -7.70
N GLU A 281 10.04 -31.09 -8.62
CA GLU A 281 11.21 -31.13 -9.48
C GLU A 281 11.29 -29.90 -10.41
N VAL A 282 10.15 -29.40 -10.88
CA VAL A 282 10.07 -28.19 -11.70
C VAL A 282 10.32 -26.94 -10.85
N LEU A 283 9.71 -26.85 -9.66
CA LEU A 283 9.92 -25.75 -8.72
C LEU A 283 11.39 -25.63 -8.30
N GLY A 284 12.06 -26.75 -8.03
CA GLY A 284 13.47 -26.81 -7.65
C GLY A 284 14.43 -26.28 -8.74
N LYS A 285 13.97 -26.20 -10.01
CA LYS A 285 14.75 -25.68 -11.14
C LYS A 285 14.35 -24.27 -11.59
N ARG A 286 13.70 -23.50 -10.69
CA ARG A 286 13.20 -22.14 -10.97
C ARG A 286 14.25 -21.25 -11.64
N ARG A 287 15.48 -21.18 -11.11
CA ARG A 287 16.57 -20.37 -11.67
C ARG A 287 16.86 -20.74 -13.14
N LYS A 288 17.02 -22.04 -13.42
CA LYS A 288 17.28 -22.49 -14.77
C LYS A 288 16.11 -22.24 -15.72
N LEU A 289 14.88 -22.37 -15.22
CA LEU A 289 13.69 -22.05 -16.00
C LEU A 289 13.63 -20.55 -16.34
N ALA A 290 13.92 -19.68 -15.38
CA ALA A 290 13.98 -18.24 -15.61
C ALA A 290 15.05 -17.88 -16.67
N GLU A 291 16.26 -18.45 -16.55
CA GLU A 291 17.33 -18.28 -17.53
C GLU A 291 16.91 -18.74 -18.95
N ASN A 292 16.20 -19.88 -19.05
CA ASN A 292 15.67 -20.40 -20.32
C ASN A 292 14.57 -19.49 -20.91
N LEU A 293 13.85 -18.74 -20.06
CA LEU A 293 12.84 -17.75 -20.45
C LEU A 293 13.45 -16.37 -20.75
N ASN A 294 14.78 -16.22 -20.67
CA ASN A 294 15.49 -14.94 -20.74
C ASN A 294 14.98 -13.93 -19.68
N ARG A 295 14.83 -14.41 -18.44
CA ARG A 295 14.39 -13.64 -17.28
C ARG A 295 15.33 -13.87 -16.09
N HIS A 296 15.35 -12.93 -15.16
CA HIS A 296 16.01 -13.13 -13.88
C HIS A 296 15.17 -14.02 -12.97
N GLU A 297 15.81 -14.71 -12.02
CA GLU A 297 15.10 -15.62 -11.12
C GLU A 297 13.96 -14.93 -10.33
N HIS A 298 14.12 -13.66 -9.95
CA HIS A 298 13.12 -12.89 -9.24
C HIS A 298 11.92 -12.45 -10.12
N GLU A 299 12.07 -12.50 -11.44
CA GLU A 299 11.02 -12.18 -12.43
C GLU A 299 10.15 -13.39 -12.75
N LEU A 300 10.45 -14.57 -12.20
CA LEU A 300 9.67 -15.78 -12.36
C LEU A 300 9.11 -16.22 -11.00
N HIS A 301 7.81 -16.20 -10.83
CA HIS A 301 7.12 -16.73 -9.67
C HIS A 301 6.35 -17.99 -10.06
N MET A 302 6.52 -19.06 -9.27
CA MET A 302 5.86 -20.32 -9.49
C MET A 302 5.07 -20.70 -8.24
N THR A 303 3.81 -21.10 -8.41
CA THR A 303 2.92 -21.54 -7.33
C THR A 303 2.21 -22.81 -7.76
N LEU A 304 1.69 -23.55 -6.79
CA LEU A 304 0.90 -24.75 -7.03
C LEU A 304 -0.59 -24.43 -6.89
N PRO A 305 -1.35 -24.38 -8.00
CA PRO A 305 -2.80 -24.24 -7.93
C PRO A 305 -3.42 -25.57 -7.44
N PRO A 306 -4.72 -25.58 -7.04
CA PRO A 306 -5.37 -26.80 -6.55
C PRO A 306 -5.55 -27.91 -7.62
N ALA A 307 -5.17 -27.64 -8.87
CA ALA A 307 -5.21 -28.60 -9.96
C ALA A 307 -4.04 -29.61 -9.88
N PRO A 308 -4.27 -30.92 -10.00
CA PRO A 308 -3.21 -31.91 -9.91
C PRO A 308 -2.20 -31.77 -11.06
N ARG A 309 -0.92 -32.00 -10.75
CA ARG A 309 0.21 -31.89 -11.70
C ARG A 309 0.33 -30.55 -12.42
N THR A 310 -0.18 -29.46 -11.84
CA THR A 310 -0.17 -28.15 -12.46
C THR A 310 0.78 -27.23 -11.68
N VAL A 311 1.60 -26.50 -12.43
CA VAL A 311 2.41 -25.41 -11.92
C VAL A 311 1.90 -24.12 -12.55
N ARG A 312 1.52 -23.17 -11.75
CA ARG A 312 1.20 -21.81 -12.18
C ARG A 312 2.46 -21.00 -12.22
N MET A 313 2.77 -20.44 -13.37
CA MET A 313 3.92 -19.58 -13.58
C MET A 313 3.44 -18.16 -13.87
N TRP A 314 3.91 -17.20 -13.08
CA TRP A 314 3.83 -15.78 -13.40
C TRP A 314 5.22 -15.30 -13.82
N ILE A 315 5.31 -14.70 -15.00
CA ILE A 315 6.56 -14.27 -15.63
C ILE A 315 6.46 -12.77 -15.84
N ALA A 316 7.31 -12.01 -15.13
CA ALA A 316 7.36 -10.56 -15.26
C ALA A 316 7.89 -10.11 -16.63
N ASP A 317 7.45 -8.94 -17.06
CA ASP A 317 8.17 -8.18 -18.07
C ASP A 317 9.54 -7.77 -17.51
N SER A 318 10.57 -7.78 -18.33
CA SER A 318 11.94 -7.55 -17.86
C SER A 318 12.08 -6.19 -17.17
N GLY A 319 12.60 -6.18 -15.93
CA GLY A 319 12.78 -4.97 -15.12
C GLY A 319 11.50 -4.32 -14.58
N ALA A 320 10.33 -4.92 -14.79
CA ALA A 320 9.06 -4.33 -14.33
C ALA A 320 8.95 -4.30 -12.80
N LEU A 321 9.57 -5.25 -12.11
CA LEU A 321 9.57 -5.31 -10.64
C LEU A 321 10.53 -4.30 -10.00
N ASP A 322 11.39 -3.64 -10.77
CA ASP A 322 12.30 -2.60 -10.29
C ASP A 322 11.62 -1.21 -10.24
N GLN A 323 10.41 -1.09 -10.81
CA GLN A 323 9.65 0.16 -10.78
C GLN A 323 8.93 0.32 -9.44
N PRO A 324 8.93 1.54 -8.83
CA PRO A 324 8.17 1.80 -7.62
C PRO A 324 6.65 1.67 -7.88
N ILE A 325 5.93 1.18 -6.89
CA ILE A 325 4.46 1.19 -6.91
C ILE A 325 3.93 2.60 -6.61
N GLY A 326 2.66 2.86 -6.91
CA GLY A 326 2.01 4.14 -6.62
C GLY A 326 1.94 4.45 -5.11
N PRO A 327 1.64 5.71 -4.74
CA PRO A 327 1.50 6.12 -3.35
C PRO A 327 0.37 5.36 -2.64
N SER A 328 0.43 5.32 -1.30
CA SER A 328 -0.62 4.73 -0.49
C SER A 328 -1.97 5.43 -0.68
N PRO A 329 -3.10 4.69 -0.69
CA PRO A 329 -4.43 5.30 -0.62
C PRO A 329 -4.60 6.22 0.58
N LEU A 330 -3.92 5.98 1.70
CA LEU A 330 -3.95 6.86 2.89
C LEU A 330 -3.36 8.25 2.65
N VAL A 331 -2.45 8.35 1.67
CA VAL A 331 -1.81 9.61 1.26
C VAL A 331 -2.64 10.31 0.18
N THR A 332 -3.22 9.53 -0.74
CA THR A 332 -3.96 10.09 -1.89
C THR A 332 -5.39 10.49 -1.56
N ASP A 333 -5.98 9.89 -0.52
CA ASP A 333 -7.33 10.20 -0.04
C ASP A 333 -7.25 10.83 1.37
N PRO A 334 -7.40 12.15 1.48
CA PRO A 334 -7.39 12.85 2.77
C PRO A 334 -8.60 12.52 3.64
N ASP A 335 -9.68 12.03 3.07
CA ASP A 335 -10.92 11.68 3.78
C ASP A 335 -10.96 10.20 4.18
N ALA A 336 -9.90 9.44 3.90
CA ALA A 336 -9.83 8.03 4.26
C ALA A 336 -10.05 7.82 5.76
N THR A 337 -10.95 6.91 6.08
CA THR A 337 -11.25 6.43 7.43
C THR A 337 -10.99 4.93 7.53
N ALA A 338 -10.87 4.42 8.74
CA ALA A 338 -10.72 3.00 8.98
C ALA A 338 -11.87 2.45 9.84
N ASP A 339 -12.19 1.21 9.60
CA ASP A 339 -13.02 0.38 10.47
C ASP A 339 -12.32 -0.97 10.63
N MET A 340 -11.69 -1.19 11.79
CA MET A 340 -10.93 -2.43 12.04
C MET A 340 -11.79 -3.67 11.95
N HIS A 341 -13.07 -3.57 12.32
CA HIS A 341 -13.97 -4.73 12.35
C HIS A 341 -14.41 -5.18 10.95
N ARG A 342 -14.73 -4.23 10.06
CA ARG A 342 -15.32 -4.52 8.74
C ARG A 342 -14.39 -4.20 7.59
N GLY A 343 -13.44 -3.31 7.82
CA GLY A 343 -12.52 -2.82 6.81
C GLY A 343 -11.33 -3.75 6.57
N ARG A 344 -10.57 -3.40 5.55
CA ARG A 344 -9.30 -4.03 5.22
C ARG A 344 -8.27 -2.94 4.97
N ALA A 345 -7.12 -3.06 5.58
CA ALA A 345 -6.02 -2.13 5.41
C ALA A 345 -5.41 -2.24 4.01
N PRO A 346 -5.27 -1.15 3.25
CA PRO A 346 -4.56 -1.14 1.98
C PRO A 346 -3.05 -1.22 2.26
N TRP A 347 -2.46 -2.38 2.09
CA TRP A 347 -1.04 -2.58 2.42
C TRP A 347 -0.10 -2.36 1.24
N GLY A 348 -0.54 -2.70 0.05
CA GLY A 348 0.28 -2.60 -1.14
C GLY A 348 -0.41 -3.21 -2.35
N VAL A 349 0.39 -3.68 -3.29
CA VAL A 349 -0.07 -4.40 -4.48
C VAL A 349 0.68 -5.72 -4.61
N ASP A 350 0.03 -6.72 -5.19
CA ASP A 350 0.68 -7.96 -5.56
C ASP A 350 1.52 -7.80 -6.85
N LEU A 351 2.15 -8.86 -7.29
CA LEU A 351 2.95 -8.83 -8.52
C LEU A 351 2.13 -8.55 -9.78
N ARG A 352 0.81 -8.75 -9.74
CA ARG A 352 -0.12 -8.47 -10.84
C ARG A 352 -0.61 -7.02 -10.84
N GLY A 353 -0.31 -6.26 -9.76
CA GLY A 353 -0.83 -4.92 -9.55
C GLY A 353 -2.19 -4.88 -8.85
N ASP A 354 -2.70 -6.03 -8.41
CA ASP A 354 -3.93 -6.11 -7.61
C ASP A 354 -3.67 -5.63 -6.18
N ALA A 355 -4.62 -4.91 -5.61
CA ALA A 355 -4.49 -4.40 -4.25
C ALA A 355 -4.42 -5.53 -3.22
N VAL A 356 -3.40 -5.51 -2.37
CA VAL A 356 -3.28 -6.40 -1.22
C VAL A 356 -3.92 -5.74 -0.01
N LEU A 357 -5.09 -6.24 0.34
CA LEU A 357 -5.92 -5.74 1.43
C LEU A 357 -5.84 -6.70 2.61
N VAL A 358 -5.57 -6.19 3.82
CA VAL A 358 -5.37 -7.00 5.02
C VAL A 358 -6.49 -6.76 6.04
N SER A 359 -7.15 -7.83 6.46
CA SER A 359 -8.08 -7.79 7.59
C SER A 359 -7.30 -7.94 8.90
N LEU A 360 -7.38 -6.95 9.75
CA LEU A 360 -6.64 -6.90 11.02
C LEU A 360 -7.50 -7.27 12.24
N TRP A 361 -8.80 -7.46 12.03
CA TRP A 361 -9.73 -7.80 13.10
C TRP A 361 -9.37 -9.13 13.78
N GLN A 362 -9.08 -9.07 15.07
CA GLN A 362 -8.74 -10.25 15.87
C GLN A 362 -7.53 -11.04 15.32
N LYS A 363 -6.51 -10.37 14.78
CA LYS A 363 -5.34 -11.02 14.21
C LYS A 363 -4.06 -10.60 14.93
N HIS A 364 -3.33 -11.60 15.42
CA HIS A 364 -1.93 -11.42 15.79
C HIS A 364 -1.08 -11.39 14.53
N MET A 365 -0.02 -10.61 14.53
CA MET A 365 0.84 -10.43 13.36
C MET A 365 2.32 -10.61 13.71
N LEU A 366 3.02 -11.30 12.83
CA LEU A 366 4.46 -11.37 12.80
C LEU A 366 4.97 -10.79 11.49
N ILE A 367 5.88 -9.84 11.57
CA ILE A 367 6.63 -9.35 10.41
C ILE A 367 8.13 -9.58 10.61
N THR A 368 8.77 -10.19 9.62
CA THR A 368 10.19 -10.53 9.67
C THR A 368 10.94 -9.93 8.50
N GLY A 369 12.25 -9.79 8.63
CA GLY A 369 13.10 -9.31 7.53
C GLY A 369 14.38 -8.69 8.02
N LEU A 370 15.43 -8.81 7.22
CA LEU A 370 16.74 -8.22 7.51
C LEU A 370 16.65 -6.71 7.72
N SER A 371 17.65 -6.15 8.37
CA SER A 371 17.75 -4.70 8.59
C SER A 371 17.66 -3.91 7.28
N ASN A 372 17.03 -2.74 7.34
CA ASN A 372 16.88 -1.81 6.20
C ASN A 372 16.13 -2.38 4.98
N GLN A 373 15.26 -3.38 5.16
CA GLN A 373 14.41 -3.90 4.07
C GLN A 373 12.98 -3.35 4.08
N GLY A 374 12.63 -2.48 5.04
CA GLY A 374 11.32 -1.84 5.14
C GLY A 374 10.35 -2.50 6.11
N LYS A 375 10.82 -3.35 7.04
CA LYS A 375 10.00 -4.02 8.07
C LYS A 375 9.13 -3.03 8.86
N THR A 376 9.76 -2.08 9.55
CA THR A 376 9.08 -1.05 10.35
C THR A 376 8.13 -0.19 9.50
N ALA A 377 8.55 0.21 8.29
CA ALA A 377 7.72 0.99 7.38
C ALA A 377 6.46 0.22 6.95
N SER A 378 6.59 -1.09 6.66
CA SER A 378 5.45 -1.94 6.29
C SER A 378 4.49 -2.17 7.46
N LEU A 379 5.01 -2.36 8.67
CA LEU A 379 4.21 -2.51 9.90
C LEU A 379 3.49 -1.20 10.24
N ARG A 380 4.22 -0.08 10.17
CA ARG A 380 3.71 1.26 10.44
C ARG A 380 2.61 1.67 9.46
N ALA A 381 2.69 1.27 8.20
CA ALA A 381 1.63 1.56 7.21
C ALA A 381 0.28 0.96 7.64
N LEU A 382 0.26 -0.26 8.19
CA LEU A 382 -0.95 -0.87 8.74
C LEU A 382 -1.42 -0.18 10.02
N ALA A 383 -0.49 0.19 10.90
CA ALA A 383 -0.81 0.90 12.14
C ALA A 383 -1.39 2.29 11.87
N LEU A 384 -0.88 3.02 10.87
CA LEU A 384 -1.42 4.32 10.44
C LEU A 384 -2.84 4.20 9.90
N TRP A 385 -3.14 3.13 9.13
CA TRP A 385 -4.53 2.88 8.73
C TRP A 385 -5.42 2.65 9.95
N LEU A 386 -5.02 1.78 10.88
CA LEU A 386 -5.78 1.54 12.12
C LEU A 386 -5.90 2.79 12.99
N ALA A 387 -4.93 3.69 12.96
CA ALA A 387 -5.00 4.94 13.70
C ALA A 387 -6.18 5.83 13.27
N LEU A 388 -6.70 5.66 12.05
CA LEU A 388 -7.90 6.34 11.56
C LEU A 388 -9.21 5.71 12.08
N ASP A 389 -9.16 4.61 12.84
CA ASP A 389 -10.29 4.12 13.65
C ASP A 389 -10.09 4.58 15.10
N ALA A 390 -10.87 5.58 15.52
CA ALA A 390 -10.74 6.17 16.85
C ALA A 390 -11.02 5.20 18.02
N ARG A 391 -11.60 4.02 17.74
CA ARG A 391 -11.87 3.00 18.76
C ARG A 391 -10.63 2.15 19.10
N VAL A 392 -9.63 2.11 18.20
CA VAL A 392 -8.45 1.28 18.37
C VAL A 392 -7.49 1.94 19.35
N GLU A 393 -7.15 1.25 20.42
CA GLU A 393 -6.10 1.63 21.36
C GLU A 393 -4.77 1.01 20.94
N PHE A 394 -3.70 1.80 21.00
CA PHE A 394 -2.34 1.35 20.72
C PHE A 394 -1.48 1.42 21.97
N ARG A 395 -0.66 0.38 22.18
CA ARG A 395 0.51 0.42 23.04
C ARG A 395 1.68 -0.08 22.22
N ILE A 396 2.74 0.72 22.15
CA ILE A 396 3.82 0.51 21.19
C ILE A 396 5.15 0.50 21.95
N ALA A 397 5.96 -0.53 21.72
CA ALA A 397 7.36 -0.59 22.13
C ALA A 397 8.26 -0.67 20.88
N ASP A 398 8.98 0.40 20.61
CA ASP A 398 10.06 0.46 19.61
C ASP A 398 11.39 0.16 20.32
N LEU A 399 11.77 -1.10 20.34
CA LEU A 399 13.00 -1.55 20.99
C LEU A 399 14.27 -1.28 20.16
N LYS A 400 14.15 -0.53 19.07
CA LYS A 400 15.27 0.04 18.31
C LYS A 400 15.57 1.48 18.74
N GLY A 401 14.53 2.26 19.05
CA GLY A 401 14.65 3.60 19.62
C GLY A 401 15.24 4.65 18.69
N VAL A 402 14.96 4.56 17.38
CA VAL A 402 15.43 5.54 16.39
C VAL A 402 14.36 6.54 15.96
N GLY A 403 13.19 6.52 16.62
CA GLY A 403 12.09 7.45 16.36
C GLY A 403 11.16 7.03 15.21
N ASP A 404 11.26 5.80 14.75
CA ASP A 404 10.41 5.26 13.67
C ASP A 404 8.91 5.28 14.00
N TRP A 405 8.55 5.38 15.28
CA TRP A 405 7.17 5.41 15.80
C TRP A 405 6.76 6.73 16.45
N GLN A 406 7.60 7.78 16.35
CA GLN A 406 7.36 9.07 17.03
C GLN A 406 6.02 9.72 16.66
N MET A 407 5.51 9.55 15.44
CA MET A 407 4.21 10.08 15.01
C MET A 407 3.02 9.51 15.79
N PHE A 408 3.20 8.38 16.49
CA PHE A 408 2.17 7.80 17.36
C PHE A 408 2.10 8.44 18.76
N ASP A 409 2.99 9.39 19.08
CA ASP A 409 2.85 10.22 20.26
C ASP A 409 1.53 11.00 20.23
N GLY A 410 0.72 10.90 21.28
CA GLY A 410 -0.65 11.41 21.33
C GLY A 410 -1.71 10.52 20.64
N ILE A 411 -1.33 9.38 20.01
CA ILE A 411 -2.25 8.35 19.52
C ILE A 411 -2.16 7.10 20.40
N ALA A 412 -0.95 6.63 20.68
CA ALA A 412 -0.70 5.49 21.54
C ALA A 412 -0.85 5.89 23.00
N THR A 413 -1.48 5.02 23.81
CA THR A 413 -1.59 5.20 25.28
C THR A 413 -0.28 4.88 25.99
N VAL A 414 0.58 4.07 25.37
CA VAL A 414 1.95 3.78 25.80
C VAL A 414 2.85 3.82 24.58
N LEU A 415 3.95 4.57 24.65
CA LEU A 415 4.97 4.65 23.61
C LEU A 415 6.35 4.54 24.27
N ILE A 416 7.00 3.39 24.12
CA ILE A 416 8.32 3.06 24.64
C ILE A 416 9.30 3.10 23.49
N GLN A 417 10.44 3.79 23.65
CA GLN A 417 11.43 3.95 22.58
C GLN A 417 12.85 3.78 23.10
N GLY A 418 13.45 2.63 22.87
CA GLY A 418 14.85 2.38 23.19
C GLY A 418 15.17 0.89 23.32
N PRO A 419 16.48 0.53 23.19
CA PRO A 419 16.94 -0.85 23.18
C PRO A 419 17.49 -1.35 24.53
N THR A 420 17.43 -0.54 25.60
CA THR A 420 18.04 -0.91 26.90
C THR A 420 17.19 -1.90 27.67
N ASP A 421 17.80 -2.53 28.69
CA ASP A 421 17.09 -3.43 29.60
C ASP A 421 15.89 -2.75 30.27
N ASP A 422 15.98 -1.47 30.61
CA ASP A 422 14.85 -0.70 31.17
C ASP A 422 13.67 -0.65 30.20
N HIS A 423 13.92 -0.40 28.90
CA HIS A 423 12.86 -0.42 27.89
C HIS A 423 12.27 -1.82 27.68
N VAL A 424 13.06 -2.88 27.86
CA VAL A 424 12.56 -4.26 27.83
C VAL A 424 11.67 -4.54 29.05
N ILE A 425 12.03 -4.00 30.22
CA ILE A 425 11.20 -4.08 31.43
C ILE A 425 9.85 -3.39 31.17
N GLU A 426 9.88 -2.13 30.71
CA GLU A 426 8.67 -1.37 30.39
C GLU A 426 7.82 -2.05 29.32
N ALA A 427 8.44 -2.60 28.25
CA ALA A 427 7.74 -3.35 27.21
C ALA A 427 7.12 -4.64 27.77
N THR A 428 7.78 -5.32 28.69
CA THR A 428 7.24 -6.51 29.35
C THR A 428 6.03 -6.16 30.21
N GLU A 429 6.12 -5.10 31.01
CA GLU A 429 5.02 -4.60 31.82
C GLU A 429 3.82 -4.16 30.94
N MET A 430 4.09 -3.49 29.82
CA MET A 430 3.07 -3.13 28.83
C MET A 430 2.29 -4.35 28.33
N ILE A 431 2.99 -5.46 28.02
CA ILE A 431 2.34 -6.70 27.56
C ILE A 431 1.59 -7.38 28.72
N GLU A 432 2.14 -7.39 29.95
CA GLU A 432 1.47 -7.92 31.14
C GLU A 432 0.19 -7.14 31.49
N ASP A 433 0.20 -5.83 31.34
CA ASP A 433 -1.01 -4.99 31.42
C ASP A 433 -2.04 -5.38 30.36
N GLY A 434 -1.57 -5.71 29.15
CA GLY A 434 -2.42 -6.28 28.09
C GLY A 434 -3.06 -7.63 28.53
N VAL A 435 -2.31 -8.50 29.21
CA VAL A 435 -2.83 -9.75 29.77
C VAL A 435 -3.88 -9.45 30.87
N THR A 436 -3.64 -8.46 31.70
CA THR A 436 -4.57 -8.04 32.76
C THR A 436 -5.87 -7.52 32.16
N GLU A 437 -5.81 -6.66 31.17
CA GLU A 437 -6.99 -6.16 30.44
C GLU A 437 -7.73 -7.32 29.75
N MET A 438 -7.01 -8.24 29.11
CA MET A 438 -7.59 -9.44 28.51
C MET A 438 -8.37 -10.27 29.54
N ALA A 439 -7.80 -10.54 30.72
CA ALA A 439 -8.45 -11.30 31.78
C ALA A 439 -9.72 -10.62 32.31
N LYS A 440 -9.68 -9.29 32.46
CA LYS A 440 -10.83 -8.46 32.81
C LYS A 440 -11.93 -8.58 31.75
N ARG A 441 -11.59 -8.45 30.46
CA ARG A 441 -12.54 -8.59 29.36
C ARG A 441 -13.17 -9.98 29.29
N ILE A 442 -12.41 -11.04 29.52
CA ILE A 442 -12.90 -12.42 29.57
C ILE A 442 -13.95 -12.56 30.71
N THR A 443 -13.70 -11.95 31.86
CA THR A 443 -14.66 -11.96 32.98
C THR A 443 -15.95 -11.23 32.60
N VAL A 444 -15.85 -10.03 32.04
CA VAL A 444 -17.01 -9.26 31.57
C VAL A 444 -17.76 -10.00 30.45
N MET A 445 -17.05 -10.65 29.53
CA MET A 445 -17.67 -11.45 28.46
C MET A 445 -18.52 -12.59 29.05
N ARG A 446 -18.01 -13.32 30.05
CA ARG A 446 -18.78 -14.37 30.74
C ARG A 446 -20.04 -13.83 31.41
N GLU A 447 -19.93 -12.68 32.10
CA GLU A 447 -21.08 -12.03 32.74
C GLU A 447 -22.16 -11.61 31.73
N LEU A 448 -21.76 -11.03 30.59
CA LEU A 448 -22.68 -10.60 29.54
C LEU A 448 -23.32 -11.79 28.82
N THR A 449 -22.54 -12.86 28.59
CA THR A 449 -23.06 -14.10 28.02
C THR A 449 -24.10 -14.73 28.98
N ALA A 450 -23.85 -14.74 30.29
CA ALA A 450 -24.83 -15.20 31.28
C ALA A 450 -26.12 -14.36 31.31
N LYS A 451 -26.03 -13.08 30.90
CA LYS A 451 -27.18 -12.17 30.71
C LYS A 451 -27.87 -12.34 29.34
N GLY A 452 -27.45 -13.32 28.51
CA GLY A 452 -28.06 -13.62 27.22
C GLY A 452 -27.63 -12.70 26.08
N TRP A 453 -26.49 -11.99 26.19
CA TRP A 453 -25.94 -11.21 25.08
C TRP A 453 -25.30 -12.12 24.05
N SER A 454 -25.53 -11.84 22.77
CA SER A 454 -24.79 -12.50 21.67
C SER A 454 -23.34 -12.03 21.62
N GLN A 455 -22.46 -12.85 21.07
CA GLN A 455 -21.04 -12.52 20.93
C GLN A 455 -20.82 -11.22 20.13
N ASP A 456 -21.56 -11.03 19.04
CA ASP A 456 -21.47 -9.81 18.23
C ASP A 456 -21.85 -8.56 19.01
N LYS A 457 -22.90 -8.66 19.84
CA LYS A 457 -23.33 -7.56 20.71
C LYS A 457 -22.29 -7.24 21.78
N ILE A 458 -21.64 -8.28 22.35
CA ILE A 458 -20.56 -8.12 23.33
C ILE A 458 -19.35 -7.44 22.70
N LEU A 459 -18.91 -7.90 21.53
CA LEU A 459 -17.75 -7.35 20.83
C LEU A 459 -17.99 -5.93 20.27
N ALA A 460 -19.24 -5.53 20.10
CA ALA A 460 -19.61 -4.15 19.75
C ALA A 460 -19.67 -3.19 20.96
N ASP A 461 -19.58 -3.71 22.20
CA ASP A 461 -19.54 -2.87 23.40
C ASP A 461 -18.18 -2.15 23.51
N PRO A 462 -18.15 -0.86 23.87
CA PRO A 462 -16.91 -0.08 23.98
C PRO A 462 -15.84 -0.69 24.89
N ARG A 463 -16.23 -1.51 25.88
CA ARG A 463 -15.29 -2.23 26.75
C ARG A 463 -14.43 -3.24 26.00
N PHE A 464 -14.84 -3.64 24.80
CA PHE A 464 -14.14 -4.56 23.92
C PHE A 464 -13.52 -3.88 22.71
N ASN A 465 -13.40 -2.54 22.73
CA ASN A 465 -12.69 -1.81 21.69
C ASN A 465 -11.29 -2.43 21.49
N PRO A 466 -10.80 -2.54 20.24
CA PRO A 466 -9.56 -3.23 19.96
C PRO A 466 -8.35 -2.63 20.70
N LEU A 467 -7.55 -3.48 21.33
CA LEU A 467 -6.25 -3.16 21.90
C LEU A 467 -5.17 -3.84 21.07
N VAL A 468 -4.30 -3.04 20.47
CA VAL A 468 -3.19 -3.50 19.64
C VAL A 468 -1.88 -3.21 20.35
N LEU A 469 -1.17 -4.27 20.71
CA LEU A 469 0.13 -4.22 21.36
C LEU A 469 1.21 -4.47 20.30
N VAL A 470 1.99 -3.45 20.00
CA VAL A 470 3.03 -3.51 18.96
C VAL A 470 4.40 -3.58 19.64
N VAL A 471 5.21 -4.56 19.24
CA VAL A 471 6.62 -4.64 19.66
C VAL A 471 7.47 -4.72 18.40
N ASP A 472 8.11 -3.63 18.04
CA ASP A 472 9.09 -3.62 16.95
C ASP A 472 10.47 -3.98 17.51
N GLU A 473 11.23 -4.80 16.79
CA GLU A 473 12.49 -5.44 17.20
C GLU A 473 12.32 -6.39 18.42
N ALA A 474 11.29 -7.25 18.38
CA ALA A 474 10.95 -8.18 19.46
C ALA A 474 12.12 -9.09 19.89
N GLN A 475 13.10 -9.36 18.99
CA GLN A 475 14.31 -10.10 19.33
C GLN A 475 15.12 -9.44 20.47
N VAL A 476 14.99 -8.12 20.66
CA VAL A 476 15.66 -7.41 21.77
C VAL A 476 15.06 -7.88 23.10
N ALA A 477 13.72 -7.98 23.20
CA ALA A 477 13.05 -8.49 24.38
C ALA A 477 13.35 -9.98 24.62
N TYR A 478 13.32 -10.80 23.54
CA TYR A 478 13.66 -12.23 23.67
C TYR A 478 15.14 -12.48 23.93
N GLY A 479 16.04 -11.56 23.60
CA GLY A 479 17.48 -11.65 23.87
C GLY A 479 17.92 -11.07 25.22
N SER A 480 17.08 -10.26 25.87
CA SER A 480 17.44 -9.57 27.12
C SER A 480 17.51 -10.52 28.31
N GLY A 481 18.50 -10.29 29.16
CA GLY A 481 18.67 -10.96 30.45
C GLY A 481 18.18 -10.11 31.62
N ALA A 482 17.42 -9.03 31.39
CA ALA A 482 16.93 -8.16 32.46
C ALA A 482 16.19 -8.95 33.55
N GLN A 483 16.56 -8.76 34.79
CA GLN A 483 16.02 -9.47 35.95
C GLN A 483 15.90 -8.55 37.16
N GLU A 484 14.79 -8.66 37.88
CA GLU A 484 14.69 -8.08 39.20
C GLU A 484 15.61 -8.80 40.18
N THR A 485 16.21 -8.06 41.12
CA THR A 485 16.95 -8.59 42.19
C THR A 485 16.28 -8.20 43.51
N PHE A 486 15.95 -9.19 44.32
CA PHE A 486 15.36 -9.00 45.66
C PHE A 486 16.39 -9.29 46.72
N VAL A 487 16.47 -8.44 47.71
CA VAL A 487 17.20 -8.75 48.94
C VAL A 487 16.21 -9.36 49.93
N THR A 488 16.41 -10.64 50.27
CA THR A 488 15.58 -11.32 51.26
C THR A 488 15.82 -10.73 52.66
N GLU A 489 14.88 -10.93 53.61
CA GLU A 489 15.02 -10.50 54.99
C GLU A 489 16.32 -11.01 55.67
N LYS A 490 16.93 -12.07 55.14
CA LYS A 490 18.20 -12.62 55.58
C LYS A 490 19.42 -12.03 54.87
N GLY A 491 19.26 -10.95 54.09
CA GLY A 491 20.36 -10.29 53.37
C GLY A 491 20.84 -11.04 52.11
N THR A 492 20.17 -12.12 51.72
CA THR A 492 20.56 -12.89 50.51
C THR A 492 19.92 -12.27 49.27
N VAL A 493 20.74 -11.95 48.25
CA VAL A 493 20.26 -11.49 46.96
C VAL A 493 19.66 -12.67 46.22
N ARG A 494 18.39 -12.59 45.88
CA ARG A 494 17.69 -13.51 44.95
C ARG A 494 17.33 -12.81 43.67
N LYS A 495 17.42 -13.55 42.59
CA LYS A 495 16.96 -13.10 41.25
C LYS A 495 15.51 -13.52 41.06
N GLY A 496 14.68 -12.61 40.56
CA GLY A 496 13.32 -12.87 40.13
C GLY A 496 13.27 -13.60 38.79
N ALA A 497 12.06 -13.81 38.29
CA ALA A 497 11.87 -14.26 36.92
C ALA A 497 12.44 -13.21 35.96
N PRO A 498 13.12 -13.60 34.87
CA PRO A 498 13.63 -12.66 33.90
C PRO A 498 12.46 -11.95 33.19
N PHE A 499 12.58 -10.64 33.00
CA PHE A 499 11.62 -9.86 32.20
C PHE A 499 11.67 -10.32 30.74
N GLY A 500 12.86 -10.27 30.13
CA GLY A 500 13.12 -10.74 28.78
C GLY A 500 13.50 -12.20 28.68
N GLY A 501 13.84 -12.66 27.49
CA GLY A 501 14.32 -14.00 27.23
C GLY A 501 13.36 -14.88 26.44
N SER A 502 13.92 -15.88 25.77
CA SER A 502 13.17 -16.83 24.91
C SER A 502 12.73 -18.11 25.62
N LYS A 503 13.10 -18.28 26.90
CA LYS A 503 12.79 -19.47 27.73
C LYS A 503 11.42 -19.34 28.41
N ALA A 504 10.90 -20.47 28.85
CA ALA A 504 9.57 -20.56 29.44
C ALA A 504 9.44 -19.82 30.81
N ASP A 505 10.52 -19.41 31.42
CA ASP A 505 10.57 -18.61 32.67
C ASP A 505 10.51 -17.09 32.39
N SER A 506 10.68 -16.65 31.17
CA SER A 506 10.60 -15.23 30.77
C SER A 506 9.18 -14.68 30.94
N ARG A 507 9.05 -13.55 31.62
CA ARG A 507 7.78 -12.82 31.81
C ARG A 507 7.22 -12.35 30.48
N TYR A 508 8.07 -11.73 29.62
CA TYR A 508 7.68 -11.28 28.28
C TYR A 508 7.10 -12.44 27.45
N PHE A 509 7.85 -13.54 27.33
CA PHE A 509 7.39 -14.69 26.54
C PHE A 509 6.09 -15.28 27.07
N GLN A 510 5.94 -15.41 28.40
CA GLN A 510 4.71 -15.92 29.02
C GLN A 510 3.52 -14.99 28.77
N ALA A 511 3.73 -13.67 28.83
CA ALA A 511 2.67 -12.69 28.60
C ALA A 511 2.23 -12.70 27.13
N VAL A 512 3.16 -12.65 26.16
CA VAL A 512 2.86 -12.77 24.73
C VAL A 512 2.11 -14.06 24.44
N LYS A 513 2.58 -15.19 24.97
CA LYS A 513 1.93 -16.48 24.81
C LYS A 513 0.48 -16.48 25.30
N LYS A 514 0.20 -15.90 26.48
CA LYS A 514 -1.18 -15.81 27.01
C LYS A 514 -2.08 -15.00 26.09
N ILE A 515 -1.57 -13.89 25.53
CA ILE A 515 -2.34 -13.08 24.57
C ILE A 515 -2.59 -13.84 23.28
N HIS A 516 -1.61 -14.58 22.75
CA HIS A 516 -1.81 -15.45 21.57
C HIS A 516 -2.88 -16.52 21.83
N ASP A 517 -2.88 -17.13 23.01
CA ASP A 517 -3.81 -18.21 23.36
C ASP A 517 -5.27 -17.71 23.53
N GLN A 518 -5.49 -16.48 24.01
CA GLN A 518 -6.82 -16.02 24.47
C GLN A 518 -7.23 -14.62 23.99
N GLY A 519 -6.28 -13.76 23.62
CA GLY A 519 -6.51 -12.34 23.37
C GLY A 519 -7.47 -12.06 22.21
N ARG A 520 -7.41 -12.89 21.16
CA ARG A 520 -8.28 -12.80 19.99
C ARG A 520 -9.75 -12.70 20.34
N ALA A 521 -10.21 -13.53 21.26
CA ALA A 521 -11.62 -13.62 21.65
C ALA A 521 -12.20 -12.31 22.24
N VAL A 522 -11.33 -11.46 22.77
CA VAL A 522 -11.68 -10.22 23.48
C VAL A 522 -11.01 -8.98 22.89
N ASN A 523 -10.60 -9.05 21.61
CA ASN A 523 -9.99 -7.96 20.85
C ASN A 523 -8.69 -7.40 21.45
N VAL A 524 -7.86 -8.25 22.04
CA VAL A 524 -6.50 -7.92 22.47
C VAL A 524 -5.54 -8.67 21.55
N THR A 525 -4.73 -7.94 20.78
CA THR A 525 -3.83 -8.52 19.78
C THR A 525 -2.41 -8.01 19.93
N THR A 526 -1.44 -8.86 19.55
CA THR A 526 -0.01 -8.52 19.52
C THR A 526 0.50 -8.51 18.08
N TRP A 527 1.34 -7.54 17.77
CA TRP A 527 2.09 -7.44 16.52
C TRP A 527 3.57 -7.39 16.85
N GLU A 528 4.32 -8.35 16.35
CA GLU A 528 5.75 -8.46 16.60
C GLU A 528 6.55 -8.25 15.30
N GLY A 529 7.52 -7.34 15.34
CA GLY A 529 8.52 -7.14 14.29
C GLY A 529 9.86 -7.75 14.73
N THR A 530 10.51 -8.55 13.88
CA THR A 530 11.85 -9.11 14.18
C THR A 530 12.72 -9.20 12.94
N GLN A 531 14.03 -9.02 13.11
CA GLN A 531 15.00 -9.23 12.04
C GLN A 531 15.38 -10.69 11.86
N ASP A 532 15.30 -11.49 12.91
CA ASP A 532 15.69 -12.89 12.91
C ASP A 532 14.59 -13.78 13.52
N PRO A 533 13.92 -14.61 12.70
CA PRO A 533 12.88 -15.50 13.18
C PRO A 533 13.39 -16.81 13.79
N THR A 534 14.70 -16.94 14.08
CA THR A 534 15.27 -18.17 14.65
C THR A 534 14.79 -18.42 16.07
N ASN A 535 14.88 -19.68 16.54
CA ASN A 535 14.39 -20.07 17.84
C ASN A 535 15.08 -19.36 19.02
N GLU A 536 16.28 -18.86 18.81
CA GLU A 536 17.03 -18.10 19.82
C GLU A 536 16.44 -16.71 20.02
N ASN A 537 16.01 -16.09 18.91
CA ASN A 537 15.53 -14.70 18.87
C ASN A 537 14.01 -14.58 18.86
N LEU A 538 13.28 -15.63 18.47
CA LEU A 538 11.83 -15.68 18.49
C LEU A 538 11.34 -17.12 18.71
N PRO A 539 10.83 -17.47 19.89
CA PRO A 539 10.39 -18.83 20.20
C PRO A 539 9.34 -19.35 19.23
N LYS A 540 9.39 -20.65 18.90
CA LYS A 540 8.45 -21.30 17.98
C LYS A 540 6.98 -21.02 18.32
N ARG A 541 6.62 -21.05 19.61
CA ARG A 541 5.24 -20.81 20.05
C ARG A 541 4.76 -19.38 19.79
N SER A 542 5.65 -18.39 19.88
CA SER A 542 5.30 -17.02 19.50
C SER A 542 5.06 -16.92 17.99
N ARG A 543 5.94 -17.50 17.17
CA ARG A 543 5.77 -17.50 15.72
C ARG A 543 4.46 -18.17 15.28
N GLU A 544 4.13 -19.32 15.85
CA GLU A 544 2.94 -20.10 15.50
C GLU A 544 1.63 -19.48 15.97
N GLY A 545 1.68 -18.62 17.00
CA GLY A 545 0.51 -17.87 17.51
C GLY A 545 0.02 -16.77 16.58
N ASN A 546 0.80 -16.40 15.56
CA ASN A 546 0.46 -15.31 14.65
C ASN A 546 -0.41 -15.77 13.48
N HIS A 547 -1.53 -15.05 13.26
CA HIS A 547 -2.50 -15.29 12.19
C HIS A 547 -2.02 -14.73 10.85
N ILE A 548 -1.32 -13.61 10.88
CA ILE A 548 -0.70 -12.97 9.72
C ILE A 548 0.80 -13.09 9.89
N ARG A 549 1.45 -13.72 8.92
CA ARG A 549 2.89 -13.87 8.89
C ARG A 549 3.42 -13.23 7.62
N ALA A 550 4.22 -12.20 7.78
CA ALA A 550 4.83 -11.47 6.67
C ALA A 550 6.35 -11.55 6.76
N SER A 551 7.00 -11.72 5.63
CA SER A 551 8.45 -11.75 5.58
C SER A 551 8.98 -10.95 4.40
N LEU A 552 9.79 -9.95 4.68
CA LEU A 552 10.69 -9.31 3.73
C LEU A 552 11.88 -10.23 3.46
N VAL A 553 12.95 -9.67 2.91
CA VAL A 553 14.18 -10.43 2.62
C VAL A 553 14.72 -11.16 3.85
N LEU A 554 15.03 -12.45 3.70
CA LEU A 554 15.72 -13.28 4.68
C LEU A 554 16.95 -13.94 4.06
N GLY A 555 17.89 -14.37 4.90
CA GLY A 555 19.15 -14.94 4.44
C GLY A 555 19.04 -16.39 3.96
N THR A 556 18.14 -17.19 4.50
CA THR A 556 18.04 -18.63 4.26
C THR A 556 16.62 -19.15 4.13
N GLU A 557 16.46 -20.28 3.45
CA GLU A 557 15.16 -20.97 3.36
C GLU A 557 14.66 -21.44 4.72
N SER A 558 15.56 -21.87 5.62
CA SER A 558 15.19 -22.24 6.99
C SER A 558 14.54 -21.09 7.74
N GLN A 559 15.09 -19.87 7.63
CA GLN A 559 14.47 -18.67 8.19
C GLN A 559 13.13 -18.36 7.53
N ALA A 560 13.00 -18.56 6.20
CA ALA A 560 11.74 -18.38 5.49
C ALA A 560 10.66 -19.33 6.01
N ARG A 561 10.98 -20.62 6.25
CA ARG A 561 10.08 -21.61 6.86
C ARG A 561 9.65 -21.21 8.27
N MET A 562 10.58 -20.71 9.06
CA MET A 562 10.27 -20.18 10.39
C MET A 562 9.37 -18.95 10.35
N ALA A 563 9.55 -18.05 9.37
CA ALA A 563 8.80 -16.82 9.23
C ALA A 563 7.38 -17.03 8.72
N VAL A 564 7.22 -17.62 7.52
CA VAL A 564 5.92 -17.73 6.84
C VAL A 564 5.27 -19.11 6.95
N GLY A 565 5.99 -20.09 7.46
CA GLY A 565 5.52 -21.48 7.65
C GLY A 565 5.91 -22.41 6.52
N ASP A 566 5.99 -23.73 6.83
CA ASP A 566 6.41 -24.76 5.90
C ASP A 566 5.49 -24.86 4.68
N SER A 567 4.17 -24.88 4.90
CA SER A 567 3.19 -25.01 3.82
C SER A 567 3.27 -23.89 2.78
N ALA A 568 3.58 -22.67 3.21
CA ALA A 568 3.76 -21.53 2.31
C ALA A 568 5.03 -21.70 1.46
N VAL A 569 6.13 -22.10 2.09
CA VAL A 569 7.41 -22.31 1.39
C VAL A 569 7.33 -23.50 0.43
N ASP A 570 6.70 -24.60 0.83
CA ASP A 570 6.50 -25.78 -0.02
C ASP A 570 5.61 -25.44 -1.25
N ALA A 571 4.70 -24.49 -1.11
CA ALA A 571 3.89 -23.98 -2.21
C ALA A 571 4.56 -22.85 -3.04
N GLY A 572 5.84 -22.54 -2.78
CA GLY A 572 6.62 -21.59 -3.58
C GLY A 572 6.89 -20.23 -2.95
N ALA A 573 6.47 -19.98 -1.71
CA ALA A 573 6.85 -18.76 -0.98
C ALA A 573 8.37 -18.70 -0.76
N ALA A 574 9.01 -17.65 -1.22
CA ALA A 574 10.46 -17.58 -1.23
C ALA A 574 11.01 -16.20 -0.80
N PRO A 575 10.76 -15.74 0.43
CA PRO A 575 11.30 -14.47 0.90
C PRO A 575 12.84 -14.45 0.93
N HIS A 576 13.49 -15.61 1.07
CA HIS A 576 14.95 -15.77 0.98
C HIS A 576 15.52 -15.62 -0.44
N LYS A 577 14.67 -15.49 -1.47
CA LYS A 577 15.06 -15.23 -2.85
C LYS A 577 14.86 -13.77 -3.27
N LEU A 578 14.28 -12.95 -2.40
CA LEU A 578 14.19 -11.51 -2.60
C LEU A 578 15.60 -10.89 -2.51
N ARG A 579 15.86 -9.86 -3.32
CA ARG A 579 17.17 -9.23 -3.43
C ARG A 579 17.35 -8.17 -2.35
N GLN A 580 18.33 -8.37 -1.48
CA GLN A 580 18.65 -7.40 -0.43
C GLN A 580 19.00 -6.04 -1.03
N GLY A 581 18.36 -4.98 -0.56
CA GLY A 581 18.57 -3.59 -0.98
C GLY A 581 17.86 -3.20 -2.28
N LEU A 582 17.43 -4.16 -3.12
CA LEU A 582 16.70 -3.90 -4.36
C LEU A 582 15.19 -4.12 -4.19
N ASP A 583 14.80 -5.15 -3.47
CA ASP A 583 13.39 -5.50 -3.25
C ASP A 583 12.87 -4.94 -1.91
N GLN A 584 13.35 -3.75 -1.50
CA GLN A 584 12.87 -3.09 -0.29
C GLN A 584 11.35 -2.87 -0.33
N GLY A 585 10.67 -3.19 0.78
CA GLY A 585 9.21 -3.12 0.87
C GLY A 585 8.48 -4.26 0.15
N THR A 586 9.21 -5.19 -0.49
CA THR A 586 8.60 -6.42 -1.03
C THR A 586 8.62 -7.50 0.04
N LEU A 587 7.48 -8.13 0.28
CA LEU A 587 7.32 -9.16 1.28
C LEU A 587 6.42 -10.31 0.79
N VAL A 588 6.59 -11.45 1.41
CA VAL A 588 5.69 -12.60 1.25
C VAL A 588 4.78 -12.66 2.46
N VAL A 589 3.48 -12.70 2.23
CA VAL A 589 2.45 -12.76 3.29
C VAL A 589 1.72 -14.10 3.22
N ALA A 590 1.58 -14.73 4.39
CA ALA A 590 0.82 -15.94 4.61
C ALA A 590 -0.17 -15.75 5.78
N GLY A 591 -1.21 -16.55 5.82
CA GLY A 591 -2.18 -16.57 6.91
C GLY A 591 -3.57 -16.04 6.52
N ASP A 592 -4.47 -15.99 7.49
CA ASP A 592 -5.90 -15.77 7.27
C ASP A 592 -6.34 -14.28 7.26
N GLY A 593 -5.41 -13.36 7.43
CA GLY A 593 -5.67 -11.92 7.36
C GLY A 593 -5.65 -11.36 5.93
N VAL A 594 -5.08 -12.08 4.98
CA VAL A 594 -4.88 -11.64 3.59
C VAL A 594 -5.84 -12.40 2.68
N GLN A 595 -6.40 -11.68 1.70
CA GLN A 595 -7.23 -12.33 0.68
C GLN A 595 -6.35 -13.10 -0.28
N LEU A 596 -6.29 -14.42 -0.10
CA LEU A 596 -5.54 -15.33 -0.95
C LEU A 596 -6.47 -15.98 -1.97
N ALA A 597 -5.97 -16.26 -3.17
CA ALA A 597 -6.70 -17.05 -4.14
C ALA A 597 -6.86 -18.48 -3.62
N PRO A 598 -7.94 -19.19 -4.00
CA PRO A 598 -8.15 -20.59 -3.57
C PRO A 598 -6.94 -21.49 -3.84
N GLY A 599 -6.45 -22.15 -2.80
CA GLY A 599 -5.28 -23.04 -2.87
C GLY A 599 -3.91 -22.32 -2.83
N GLN A 600 -3.88 -21.02 -2.72
CA GLN A 600 -2.63 -20.26 -2.50
C GLN A 600 -2.46 -19.99 -1.01
N PRO A 601 -1.41 -20.49 -0.35
CA PRO A 601 -1.17 -20.24 1.07
C PRO A 601 -0.46 -18.92 1.34
N SER A 602 0.02 -18.21 0.31
CA SER A 602 0.74 -16.96 0.43
C SER A 602 0.63 -16.08 -0.82
N VAL A 603 0.91 -14.80 -0.67
CA VAL A 603 1.04 -13.83 -1.77
C VAL A 603 2.33 -13.02 -1.60
N THR A 604 3.01 -12.71 -2.70
CA THR A 604 4.10 -11.75 -2.71
C THR A 604 3.51 -10.36 -2.98
N ALA A 605 3.77 -9.43 -2.08
CA ALA A 605 3.23 -8.08 -2.14
C ALA A 605 4.37 -7.05 -2.06
N ARG A 606 4.18 -5.93 -2.72
CA ARG A 606 5.02 -4.73 -2.60
C ARG A 606 4.22 -3.72 -1.79
N THR A 607 4.71 -3.39 -0.59
CA THR A 607 4.00 -2.49 0.32
C THR A 607 4.13 -1.05 -0.12
N HIS A 608 3.07 -0.26 0.09
CA HIS A 608 3.15 1.18 -0.09
C HIS A 608 4.14 1.77 0.92
N TYR A 609 5.07 2.57 0.42
CA TYR A 609 5.93 3.37 1.27
C TYR A 609 5.21 4.68 1.62
N ILE A 610 5.04 4.93 2.91
CA ILE A 610 4.54 6.19 3.45
C ILE A 610 5.76 6.87 4.06
N ASP A 611 6.17 7.99 3.48
CA ASP A 611 7.32 8.73 3.96
C ASP A 611 7.03 9.38 5.33
N PRO A 612 8.05 9.88 6.05
CA PRO A 612 7.85 10.46 7.37
C PRO A 612 6.90 11.67 7.39
N GLU A 613 6.89 12.51 6.36
CA GLU A 613 6.05 13.70 6.26
C GLU A 613 4.58 13.29 6.05
N ASP A 614 4.33 12.36 5.13
CA ASP A 614 3.00 11.79 4.89
C ASP A 614 2.50 11.02 6.12
N ALA A 615 3.39 10.29 6.82
CA ALA A 615 3.05 9.54 8.03
C ALA A 615 2.61 10.49 9.17
N GLU A 616 3.30 11.62 9.35
CA GLU A 616 2.91 12.65 10.33
C GLU A 616 1.55 13.27 9.97
N ALA A 617 1.32 13.58 8.69
CA ALA A 617 0.03 14.12 8.24
C ALA A 617 -1.14 13.16 8.51
N ILE A 618 -0.94 11.84 8.30
CA ILE A 618 -1.95 10.83 8.62
C ILE A 618 -2.15 10.73 10.15
N ALA A 619 -1.06 10.80 10.92
CA ALA A 619 -1.11 10.76 12.37
C ALA A 619 -1.87 11.95 12.95
N GLU A 620 -1.65 13.17 12.44
CA GLU A 620 -2.40 14.37 12.85
C GLU A 620 -3.91 14.22 12.54
N ARG A 621 -4.28 13.65 11.40
CA ARG A 621 -5.68 13.31 11.10
C ARG A 621 -6.25 12.32 12.14
N ALA A 622 -5.47 11.31 12.49
CA ALA A 622 -5.87 10.32 13.48
C ALA A 622 -6.04 10.94 14.88
N LYS A 623 -5.16 11.86 15.28
CA LYS A 623 -5.29 12.65 16.53
C LYS A 623 -6.58 13.48 16.53
N ALA A 624 -6.88 14.15 15.41
CA ALA A 624 -8.12 14.93 15.27
C ALA A 624 -9.39 14.06 15.39
N LEU A 625 -9.39 12.87 14.78
CA LEU A 625 -10.51 11.91 14.89
C LEU A 625 -10.71 11.37 16.32
N ARG A 626 -9.63 11.29 17.11
CA ARG A 626 -9.64 10.81 18.49
C ARG A 626 -10.01 11.89 19.50
N ALA A 627 -10.00 13.16 19.11
CA ALA A 627 -10.35 14.27 19.99
C ALA A 627 -11.77 14.08 20.55
N GLY A 628 -11.88 13.83 21.85
CA GLY A 628 -13.15 13.59 22.55
C GLY A 628 -13.66 12.14 22.54
N VAL A 629 -12.97 11.20 21.92
CA VAL A 629 -13.31 9.76 21.97
C VAL A 629 -12.59 9.12 23.16
N LYS A 630 -13.35 8.57 24.10
CA LYS A 630 -12.77 7.76 25.19
C LYS A 630 -12.56 6.34 24.68
N THR A 631 -11.30 5.89 24.60
CA THR A 631 -10.98 4.49 24.41
C THR A 631 -11.23 3.71 25.71
N SER A 632 -11.52 2.40 25.61
CA SER A 632 -12.00 1.58 26.75
C SER A 632 -10.97 1.32 27.86
N ALA A 633 -9.72 1.55 27.60
CA ALA A 633 -8.63 1.30 28.54
C ALA A 633 -8.16 2.61 29.18
N GLY A 634 -8.80 2.96 30.23
CA GLY A 634 -8.34 3.98 31.16
C GLY A 634 -8.57 5.45 30.72
N PRO A 635 -8.45 6.38 31.64
CA PRO A 635 -8.40 7.78 31.26
C PRO A 635 -7.19 7.97 30.36
N GLN A 636 -7.37 8.60 29.18
CA GLN A 636 -6.28 9.38 28.63
C GLN A 636 -5.63 10.05 29.83
N SER A 637 -4.33 9.84 30.02
CA SER A 637 -3.62 10.51 31.10
C SER A 637 -4.05 11.97 31.03
N ALA A 638 -4.92 12.36 31.95
CA ALA A 638 -4.98 13.76 32.35
C ALA A 638 -3.51 14.14 32.54
N PRO A 639 -3.06 15.31 32.12
CA PRO A 639 -1.67 15.71 32.32
C PRO A 639 -1.31 15.22 33.70
N ARG A 640 -0.35 14.28 33.78
CA ARG A 640 0.00 13.58 35.00
C ARG A 640 0.09 14.61 36.09
N GLU A 641 -0.77 14.54 37.09
CA GLU A 641 -0.68 15.40 38.23
C GLU A 641 0.66 15.10 38.88
N VAL A 642 1.60 16.02 38.68
CA VAL A 642 3.01 15.79 39.05
C VAL A 642 3.09 15.73 40.56
N ASP A 643 3.24 14.54 41.11
CA ASP A 643 3.48 14.34 42.53
C ASP A 643 4.99 14.18 42.78
N HIS A 644 5.62 15.31 43.09
CA HIS A 644 7.06 15.35 43.32
C HIS A 644 7.53 14.42 44.45
N LEU A 645 6.73 14.18 45.51
CA LEU A 645 7.06 13.25 46.56
C LEU A 645 7.07 11.80 46.11
N ALA A 646 5.99 11.41 45.39
CA ALA A 646 5.90 10.05 44.84
C ALA A 646 6.99 9.78 43.80
N ASP A 647 7.32 10.78 42.95
CA ASP A 647 8.35 10.67 41.94
C ASP A 647 9.74 10.49 42.55
N VAL A 648 10.07 11.27 43.57
CA VAL A 648 11.33 11.13 44.31
C VAL A 648 11.38 9.79 45.05
N ALA A 649 10.25 9.30 45.60
CA ALA A 649 10.18 8.00 46.23
C ALA A 649 10.42 6.85 45.23
N ALA A 650 9.85 6.96 44.04
CA ALA A 650 10.04 5.98 42.97
C ALA A 650 11.50 5.93 42.47
N VAL A 651 12.21 7.05 42.48
CA VAL A 651 13.63 7.15 42.10
C VAL A 651 14.54 6.63 43.26
N LEU A 652 14.18 6.95 44.48
CA LEU A 652 14.96 6.52 45.66
C LEU A 652 14.89 4.99 45.89
N GLY A 653 13.78 4.37 45.51
CA GLY A 653 13.59 2.92 45.61
C GLY A 653 13.84 2.38 47.03
N SER A 654 14.75 1.41 47.12
CA SER A 654 15.14 0.77 48.42
C SER A 654 16.28 1.48 49.12
N GLU A 655 16.89 2.50 48.55
CA GLU A 655 18.04 3.18 49.16
C GLU A 655 17.62 4.04 50.34
N GLU A 656 18.35 3.93 51.45
CA GLU A 656 18.09 4.74 52.65
C GLU A 656 18.34 6.23 52.42
N ARG A 657 19.33 6.55 51.58
CA ARG A 657 19.73 7.92 51.25
C ARG A 657 20.38 7.97 49.87
N MET A 658 20.03 8.97 49.07
CA MET A 658 20.63 9.24 47.77
C MET A 658 21.05 10.70 47.67
N LYS A 659 22.13 10.98 46.94
CA LYS A 659 22.55 12.37 46.70
C LYS A 659 21.50 13.12 45.91
N SER A 660 21.26 14.38 46.26
CA SER A 660 20.28 15.22 45.59
C SER A 660 20.53 15.35 44.07
N ASP A 661 21.79 15.37 43.64
CA ASP A 661 22.14 15.42 42.21
C ASP A 661 21.86 14.11 41.49
N GLU A 662 22.05 12.97 42.11
CA GLU A 662 21.71 11.63 41.59
C GLU A 662 20.18 11.51 41.45
N VAL A 663 19.42 11.91 42.47
CA VAL A 663 17.95 11.93 42.39
C VAL A 663 17.49 12.80 41.28
N ARG A 664 18.04 14.00 41.10
CA ARG A 664 17.70 14.93 40.01
C ARG A 664 17.99 14.33 38.63
N GLN A 665 19.14 13.65 38.48
CA GLN A 665 19.50 12.99 37.23
C GLN A 665 18.53 11.84 36.88
N HIS A 666 18.19 11.01 37.85
CA HIS A 666 17.26 9.89 37.69
C HIS A 666 15.82 10.41 37.39
N LEU A 667 15.39 11.49 38.04
CA LEU A 667 14.12 12.15 37.74
C LEU A 667 14.11 12.68 36.30
N ALA A 668 15.19 13.35 35.86
CA ALA A 668 15.32 13.87 34.51
C ALA A 668 15.42 12.74 33.44
N GLN A 669 15.95 11.59 33.78
CA GLN A 669 15.97 10.41 32.92
C GLN A 669 14.60 9.76 32.81
N ARG A 670 13.88 9.64 33.94
CA ARG A 670 12.63 8.89 34.01
C ARG A 670 11.42 9.71 33.51
N TRP A 671 11.43 11.03 33.75
CA TRP A 671 10.37 11.96 33.32
C TRP A 671 10.96 13.27 32.78
N PRO A 672 11.59 13.21 31.59
CA PRO A 672 12.30 14.36 31.02
C PRO A 672 11.40 15.56 30.75
N GLU A 673 10.12 15.36 30.48
CA GLU A 673 9.12 16.40 30.25
C GLU A 673 8.91 17.30 31.47
N VAL A 674 9.12 16.78 32.68
CA VAL A 674 8.92 17.51 33.93
C VAL A 674 10.26 17.99 34.52
N TYR A 675 11.27 17.12 34.53
CA TYR A 675 12.47 17.30 35.37
C TYR A 675 13.75 17.63 34.59
N LYS A 676 13.74 17.60 33.24
CA LYS A 676 14.94 17.85 32.41
C LYS A 676 15.57 19.23 32.65
N SER A 677 14.75 20.25 32.93
CA SER A 677 15.20 21.62 33.19
C SER A 677 15.45 21.94 34.66
N TRP A 678 15.22 20.99 35.57
CA TRP A 678 15.33 21.21 37.01
C TRP A 678 16.77 21.44 37.44
N SER A 679 16.95 22.51 38.23
CA SER A 679 18.15 22.77 38.98
C SER A 679 18.12 22.11 40.37
N ALA A 680 19.23 22.10 41.09
CA ALA A 680 19.25 21.63 42.46
C ALA A 680 18.31 22.43 43.37
N SER A 681 18.12 23.74 43.08
CA SER A 681 17.20 24.58 43.84
C SER A 681 15.73 24.23 43.60
N ASP A 682 15.38 23.80 42.41
CA ASP A 682 13.99 23.39 42.09
C ASP A 682 13.58 22.13 42.86
N LEU A 683 14.50 21.15 42.94
CA LEU A 683 14.29 19.95 43.76
C LEU A 683 14.09 20.29 45.25
N VAL A 684 14.91 21.25 45.78
CA VAL A 684 14.74 21.68 47.15
C VAL A 684 13.43 22.40 47.40
N GLN A 685 13.01 23.30 46.48
CA GLN A 685 11.75 24.03 46.56
C GLN A 685 10.53 23.10 46.51
N ALA A 686 10.55 22.07 45.66
CA ALA A 686 9.50 21.13 45.53
C ALA A 686 9.29 20.24 46.78
N LEU A 687 10.36 19.90 47.47
CA LEU A 687 10.30 19.01 48.63
C LEU A 687 10.19 19.78 49.99
N LYS A 688 10.53 21.03 49.99
CA LYS A 688 10.52 21.90 51.19
C LYS A 688 9.15 22.04 51.86
N PRO A 689 8.02 22.22 51.15
CA PRO A 689 6.71 22.32 51.77
C PRO A 689 6.33 21.11 52.60
N PHE A 690 6.90 19.93 52.27
CA PHE A 690 6.62 18.65 52.90
C PHE A 690 7.71 18.25 53.92
N GLY A 691 8.69 19.12 54.17
CA GLY A 691 9.80 18.81 55.12
C GLY A 691 10.75 17.70 54.63
N ALA A 692 10.69 17.32 53.34
CA ALA A 692 11.49 16.26 52.74
C ALA A 692 12.72 16.78 51.96
N GLU A 693 13.06 18.08 52.13
CA GLU A 693 14.19 18.73 51.45
C GLU A 693 15.54 18.00 51.76
N PRO A 694 16.50 18.04 50.81
CA PRO A 694 17.84 17.50 51.00
C PRO A 694 18.51 18.12 52.22
N ARG A 695 19.21 17.31 53.02
CA ARG A 695 20.04 17.75 54.16
C ARG A 695 21.48 17.32 54.01
N LYS A 696 22.38 18.09 54.60
CA LYS A 696 23.81 17.82 54.56
C LYS A 696 24.13 16.60 55.42
N TYR A 697 24.69 15.56 54.85
CA TYR A 697 25.16 14.36 55.49
C TYR A 697 26.50 13.93 54.89
N ASN A 698 27.52 13.74 55.75
CA ASN A 698 28.89 13.43 55.30
C ASN A 698 29.40 14.37 54.17
N GLY A 699 29.12 15.68 54.26
CA GLY A 699 29.57 16.68 53.32
C GLY A 699 28.70 16.84 52.07
N ASN A 700 27.79 15.92 51.75
CA ASN A 700 26.91 15.94 50.57
C ASN A 700 25.47 16.28 50.96
N GLN A 701 24.73 16.87 50.02
CA GLN A 701 23.26 17.06 50.11
C GLN A 701 22.60 15.71 49.80
N MET A 702 21.87 15.14 50.78
CA MET A 702 21.24 13.82 50.67
C MET A 702 19.73 13.90 50.91
N ILE A 703 18.95 13.16 50.15
CA ILE A 703 17.53 12.91 50.43
C ILE A 703 17.43 11.63 51.23
N SER A 704 16.69 11.67 52.32
CA SER A 704 16.50 10.51 53.23
C SER A 704 15.15 9.87 52.99
N ARG A 705 15.14 8.56 52.80
CA ARG A 705 13.92 7.76 52.59
C ARG A 705 12.97 7.89 53.78
N ALA A 706 13.46 7.81 55.00
CA ALA A 706 12.61 7.91 56.20
C ALA A 706 11.85 9.22 56.25
N ARG A 707 12.48 10.35 55.90
CA ARG A 707 11.81 11.66 55.90
C ARG A 707 10.83 11.82 54.71
N LEU A 708 11.16 11.24 53.57
CA LEU A 708 10.31 11.29 52.39
C LEU A 708 9.03 10.48 52.63
N PHE A 709 9.13 9.27 53.16
CA PHE A 709 7.96 8.45 53.47
C PHE A 709 7.13 9.02 54.62
N ALA A 710 7.74 9.62 55.63
CA ALA A 710 7.00 10.35 56.68
C ALA A 710 6.22 11.54 56.11
N ALA A 711 6.76 12.24 55.09
CA ALA A 711 6.07 13.32 54.40
C ALA A 711 4.89 12.80 53.57
N ILE A 712 5.03 11.66 52.91
CA ILE A 712 3.96 10.98 52.14
C ILE A 712 2.83 10.56 53.09
N GLU A 713 3.15 9.93 54.20
CA GLU A 713 2.17 9.51 55.23
C GLU A 713 1.41 10.70 55.82
N SER A 714 2.14 11.76 56.23
CA SER A 714 1.52 13.00 56.76
C SER A 714 0.54 13.64 55.79
N ARG A 715 0.87 13.63 54.51
CA ARG A 715 -0.03 14.14 53.47
C ARG A 715 -1.27 13.24 53.27
N ALA A 716 -1.12 11.92 53.38
CA ALA A 716 -2.23 10.99 53.29
C ALA A 716 -3.23 11.20 54.44
N ASP A 717 -2.72 11.37 55.68
CA ASP A 717 -3.54 11.67 56.84
C ASP A 717 -4.27 13.00 56.76
N GLU A 718 -3.66 14.03 56.15
CA GLU A 718 -4.31 15.35 55.91
C GLU A 718 -5.44 15.25 54.89
N THR A 719 -5.29 14.40 53.85
CA THR A 719 -6.33 14.17 52.84
C THR A 719 -7.50 13.36 53.39
N GLU A 720 -7.28 12.42 54.28
CA GLU A 720 -8.30 11.61 54.94
C GLU A 720 -9.12 12.41 55.97
N ASN A 721 -8.50 13.41 56.63
CA ASN A 721 -9.18 14.31 57.58
C ASN A 721 -9.94 15.50 56.90
N ALA A 722 -9.70 15.76 55.64
CA ALA A 722 -10.34 16.86 54.85
C ALA A 722 -11.55 16.41 53.99
N GLY A 723 -11.81 15.10 53.84
CA GLY A 723 -12.94 14.51 53.15
C GLY A 723 -13.98 13.98 54.12
#